data_f17ba6f7cb6b467b1d3fe23b0a22381c
#
_entry.id   f17ba6f7cb6b467b1d3fe23b0a22381c
#
_cell.length_a   1.000
_cell.length_b   1.000
_cell.length_c   1.000
_cell.angle_alpha   90.00
_cell.angle_beta   90.00
_cell.angle_gamma   90.00
#
_symmetry.space_group_name_H-M   'P 1'
#
loop_
_entity.id
_entity.type
_entity.pdbx_description
1 polymer ?
#
loop_
_entity_poly.entity_id
_entity_poly.type
_entity_poly.pdbx_seq_one_letter_code
_entity_poly.pdbx_strand_id
1 'polypeptide(L)'
;MYKRRRHILLATMFLVMSSMAWSQTASYKNPELNFEQRAADLVSRMTLEEKVSQMQNVAPAIPRLGIPAYDWWNEGLHGVARAGQATVFPQAIGLAATFDTALMHQVATAISDEARAKYNDFQRQGMHARYEGLTFWSPNINIFRDPRWGRGQETYGEDPFLTARMGIAFVQGMQGDDPKYRKLDATAKHFAVHSGPESERHRFDVHPSERDLHETYLPAFQALVQEGKVDAVMGAYNRVDGASASANPRLLQDILRKQWGFDGYTVSDCDAVEDIYKHHNIVPTAEQAAALAVKSGMDLNCGNTYAALTQAVHDGLLAESDIDHALTQLMTARFRLGMFDPPQLVPWSRLPYSVNQSPQHDALARRAADESIVLLKNNGLLPLSPDVHRIAVIGPTADDVAPLLGNYHGTPKSPVTILQGVRAAAPHAEVVYAHGADLVEGIKGGTQHPAEAREEALRAAKNADIVIFVGGLTADLEGEEMDVDYPGFAGGDRTDLRLPASQEQLLEALQATGKPVVLVLTTGSALAVDWAQQHVPAILLAWYPGQRGGTAVADALFGRTNPAGRLPITFYKADEKLPPFDDYRMEGRTYRYFKGEPLYPFGFGLSYTRFAYSDLQLDRNQAAAGDRIKVTLKVKNAGECAGDEVVQLYLQPLHEPHARVNRELRGFRRVHLQPGEEQSVSFDISPAVDLKYYDDAQHAYAVDPGSYRVQIGASSADIRLTKDFVVTPQ
;
A
#
# COMPACT_ATOMS: atom_id res chain seq x y z
N MET A 1 -26.44 25.73 -107.96
CA MET A 1 -27.64 25.09 -107.44
C MET A 1 -27.25 24.27 -106.27
N TYR A 2 -27.90 24.36 -105.18
CA TYR A 2 -27.75 23.73 -103.83
C TYR A 2 -26.40 23.86 -103.13
N LYS A 3 -26.30 24.86 -102.25
CA LYS A 3 -25.30 24.99 -101.16
C LYS A 3 -25.81 24.25 -99.90
N ARG A 4 -25.09 23.28 -99.47
CA ARG A 4 -25.28 22.67 -98.12
C ARG A 4 -24.40 23.41 -97.11
N ARG A 5 -25.03 24.05 -96.12
CA ARG A 5 -24.37 24.57 -94.90
C ARG A 5 -24.20 23.44 -93.90
N ARG A 6 -22.97 23.20 -93.42
CA ARG A 6 -22.68 22.37 -92.31
C ARG A 6 -22.71 23.25 -91.05
N HIS A 7 -23.58 22.90 -90.11
CA HIS A 7 -23.54 23.43 -88.72
C HIS A 7 -22.58 22.59 -87.91
N ILE A 8 -21.54 23.23 -87.31
CA ILE A 8 -20.64 22.67 -86.31
C ILE A 8 -21.29 22.96 -84.93
N LEU A 9 -21.76 21.92 -84.21
CA LEU A 9 -22.15 22.03 -82.87
C LEU A 9 -20.87 21.89 -82.02
N LEU A 10 -20.49 22.95 -81.27
CA LEU A 10 -19.52 22.86 -80.16
C LEU A 10 -20.26 22.33 -78.90
N ALA A 11 -19.97 21.12 -78.50
CA ALA A 11 -20.39 20.58 -77.23
C ALA A 11 -19.37 21.01 -76.16
N THR A 12 -19.75 21.95 -75.29
CA THR A 12 -19.00 22.37 -74.13
C THR A 12 -19.25 21.35 -73.02
N MET A 13 -18.25 20.49 -72.77
CA MET A 13 -18.26 19.50 -71.69
C MET A 13 -17.82 20.17 -70.37
N PHE A 14 -18.77 20.53 -69.54
CA PHE A 14 -18.49 20.96 -68.15
C PHE A 14 -18.00 19.76 -67.36
N LEU A 15 -16.69 19.69 -67.04
CA LEU A 15 -16.13 18.80 -66.06
C LEU A 15 -16.48 19.36 -64.67
N VAL A 16 -17.48 18.79 -64.01
CA VAL A 16 -17.72 18.96 -62.54
C VAL A 16 -16.70 18.15 -61.87
N MET A 17 -15.60 18.73 -61.44
CA MET A 17 -14.70 18.14 -60.42
C MET A 17 -15.42 18.17 -59.06
N SER A 18 -16.10 17.09 -58.70
CA SER A 18 -16.49 16.81 -57.33
C SER A 18 -15.20 16.58 -56.54
N SER A 19 -14.75 17.59 -55.81
CA SER A 19 -13.76 17.42 -54.75
C SER A 19 -14.41 16.53 -53.66
N MET A 20 -14.23 15.22 -53.78
CA MET A 20 -14.36 14.36 -52.61
C MET A 20 -13.30 14.81 -51.62
N ALA A 21 -13.68 15.70 -50.70
CA ALA A 21 -12.94 15.89 -49.49
C ALA A 21 -12.99 14.55 -48.71
N TRP A 22 -11.95 13.76 -48.86
CA TRP A 22 -11.71 12.65 -47.96
C TRP A 22 -11.60 13.29 -46.58
N SER A 23 -12.63 13.16 -45.76
CA SER A 23 -12.53 13.43 -44.32
C SER A 23 -11.46 12.50 -43.82
N GLN A 24 -10.22 12.98 -43.72
CA GLN A 24 -9.17 12.25 -43.02
C GLN A 24 -9.67 12.01 -41.61
N THR A 25 -9.91 10.75 -41.29
CA THR A 25 -10.26 10.35 -39.93
C THR A 25 -9.19 10.92 -38.99
N ALA A 26 -9.59 11.67 -38.00
CA ALA A 26 -8.64 12.31 -37.07
C ALA A 26 -7.67 11.28 -36.52
N SER A 27 -6.38 11.58 -36.48
CA SER A 27 -5.31 10.64 -36.18
C SER A 27 -5.50 9.98 -34.79
N TYR A 28 -6.05 10.71 -33.80
CA TYR A 28 -6.31 10.14 -32.47
C TYR A 28 -7.33 8.99 -32.48
N LYS A 29 -8.17 8.86 -33.51
CA LYS A 29 -9.14 7.77 -33.66
C LYS A 29 -8.56 6.51 -34.31
N ASN A 30 -7.31 6.55 -34.78
CA ASN A 30 -6.68 5.41 -35.43
C ASN A 30 -5.95 4.53 -34.37
N PRO A 31 -6.44 3.32 -34.06
CA PRO A 31 -5.85 2.46 -33.05
C PRO A 31 -4.50 1.86 -33.46
N GLU A 32 -4.07 1.98 -34.73
CA GLU A 32 -2.77 1.52 -35.22
C GLU A 32 -1.61 2.49 -34.90
N LEU A 33 -1.92 3.75 -34.56
CA LEU A 33 -0.92 4.72 -34.15
C LEU A 33 -0.55 4.51 -32.65
N ASN A 34 0.65 4.92 -32.27
CA ASN A 34 1.05 4.86 -30.86
C ASN A 34 0.22 5.86 -30.04
N PHE A 35 0.13 5.61 -28.73
CA PHE A 35 -0.73 6.36 -27.85
C PHE A 35 -0.31 7.82 -27.69
N GLU A 36 1.00 8.09 -27.68
CA GLU A 36 1.57 9.43 -27.55
C GLU A 36 1.22 10.30 -28.77
N GLN A 37 1.31 9.75 -29.98
CA GLN A 37 0.91 10.45 -31.22
C GLN A 37 -0.60 10.75 -31.21
N ARG A 38 -1.41 9.79 -30.77
CA ARG A 38 -2.86 9.96 -30.65
C ARG A 38 -3.23 11.02 -29.62
N ALA A 39 -2.57 11.01 -28.47
CA ALA A 39 -2.77 11.99 -27.41
C ALA A 39 -2.40 13.41 -27.89
N ALA A 40 -1.25 13.57 -28.51
CA ALA A 40 -0.82 14.86 -29.06
C ALA A 40 -1.79 15.40 -30.12
N ASP A 41 -2.29 14.56 -31.06
CA ASP A 41 -3.31 14.97 -32.04
C ASP A 41 -4.62 15.38 -31.34
N LEU A 42 -5.05 14.64 -30.32
CA LEU A 42 -6.27 14.96 -29.57
C LEU A 42 -6.13 16.31 -28.84
N VAL A 43 -5.02 16.50 -28.09
CA VAL A 43 -4.73 17.74 -27.36
C VAL A 43 -4.67 18.95 -28.29
N SER A 44 -4.05 18.83 -29.47
CA SER A 44 -3.97 19.92 -30.46
C SER A 44 -5.32 20.41 -30.98
N ARG A 45 -6.38 19.65 -30.78
CA ARG A 45 -7.76 19.96 -31.19
C ARG A 45 -8.60 20.59 -30.09
N MET A 46 -8.10 20.70 -28.88
CA MET A 46 -8.78 21.30 -27.73
C MET A 46 -8.54 22.81 -27.67
N THR A 47 -9.54 23.55 -27.18
CA THR A 47 -9.33 24.95 -26.75
C THR A 47 -8.58 24.96 -25.41
N LEU A 48 -8.04 26.13 -25.03
CA LEU A 48 -7.34 26.27 -23.73
C LEU A 48 -8.25 25.88 -22.56
N GLU A 49 -9.52 26.32 -22.56
CA GLU A 49 -10.49 25.98 -21.52
C GLU A 49 -10.78 24.49 -21.46
N GLU A 50 -10.90 23.84 -22.63
CA GLU A 50 -11.07 22.39 -22.69
C GLU A 50 -9.84 21.65 -22.16
N LYS A 51 -8.62 22.09 -22.51
CA LYS A 51 -7.37 21.53 -21.99
C LYS A 51 -7.32 21.60 -20.47
N VAL A 52 -7.54 22.78 -19.91
CA VAL A 52 -7.54 23.03 -18.47
C VAL A 52 -8.59 22.18 -17.76
N SER A 53 -9.79 22.04 -18.35
CA SER A 53 -10.86 21.22 -17.77
C SER A 53 -10.51 19.72 -17.65
N GLN A 54 -9.61 19.22 -18.50
CA GLN A 54 -9.16 17.82 -18.49
C GLN A 54 -7.98 17.55 -17.54
N MET A 55 -7.40 18.60 -16.93
CA MET A 55 -6.28 18.51 -15.99
C MET A 55 -6.73 18.53 -14.52
N GLN A 56 -8.02 18.36 -14.26
CA GLN A 56 -8.61 18.22 -12.93
C GLN A 56 -9.15 16.81 -12.74
N ASN A 57 -9.21 16.34 -11.50
CA ASN A 57 -9.71 14.98 -11.25
C ASN A 57 -11.13 14.76 -11.77
N VAL A 58 -12.00 15.79 -11.70
CA VAL A 58 -13.33 15.78 -12.34
C VAL A 58 -13.21 16.40 -13.71
N ALA A 59 -13.02 15.59 -14.75
CA ALA A 59 -12.87 16.01 -16.12
C ALA A 59 -14.23 15.92 -16.87
N PRO A 60 -14.82 17.04 -17.34
CA PRO A 60 -16.10 17.03 -18.04
C PRO A 60 -15.98 16.39 -19.44
N ALA A 61 -17.11 15.98 -20.00
CA ALA A 61 -17.14 15.49 -21.37
C ALA A 61 -16.82 16.60 -22.39
N ILE A 62 -16.16 16.22 -23.50
CA ILE A 62 -16.00 17.07 -24.68
C ILE A 62 -16.66 16.36 -25.88
N PRO A 63 -17.99 16.52 -26.06
CA PRO A 63 -18.76 15.73 -27.03
C PRO A 63 -18.27 15.88 -28.48
N ARG A 64 -17.82 17.08 -28.89
CA ARG A 64 -17.31 17.32 -30.27
C ARG A 64 -16.05 16.50 -30.59
N LEU A 65 -15.28 16.08 -29.57
CA LEU A 65 -14.10 15.23 -29.70
C LEU A 65 -14.38 13.78 -29.32
N GLY A 66 -15.60 13.46 -28.87
CA GLY A 66 -15.96 12.12 -28.39
C GLY A 66 -15.27 11.72 -27.08
N ILE A 67 -14.90 12.69 -26.26
CA ILE A 67 -14.31 12.45 -24.96
C ILE A 67 -15.44 12.35 -23.93
N PRO A 68 -15.60 11.21 -23.23
CA PRO A 68 -16.56 11.08 -22.14
C PRO A 68 -16.09 11.84 -20.88
N ALA A 69 -17.02 12.19 -20.01
CA ALA A 69 -16.67 12.62 -18.66
C ALA A 69 -15.88 11.54 -17.95
N TYR A 70 -15.01 11.94 -17.02
CA TYR A 70 -14.15 11.02 -16.29
C TYR A 70 -13.77 11.60 -14.93
N ASP A 71 -13.85 10.79 -13.88
CA ASP A 71 -13.24 11.13 -12.59
C ASP A 71 -12.02 10.24 -12.36
N TRP A 72 -10.87 10.89 -12.14
CA TRP A 72 -9.58 10.21 -11.95
C TRP A 72 -9.44 9.57 -10.58
N TRP A 73 -10.31 9.92 -9.63
CA TRP A 73 -10.19 9.43 -8.25
C TRP A 73 -10.85 8.08 -8.06
N ASN A 74 -10.05 7.03 -7.94
CA ASN A 74 -10.49 5.70 -7.57
C ASN A 74 -9.51 5.11 -6.56
N GLU A 75 -10.01 4.29 -5.63
CA GLU A 75 -9.22 3.70 -4.56
C GLU A 75 -9.34 2.17 -4.58
N GLY A 76 -8.19 1.50 -4.33
CA GLY A 76 -8.10 0.04 -4.40
C GLY A 76 -6.98 -0.55 -3.56
N LEU A 77 -6.77 -0.01 -2.36
CA LEU A 77 -5.65 -0.34 -1.50
C LEU A 77 -5.60 -1.83 -1.11
N HIS A 78 -6.76 -2.40 -0.73
CA HIS A 78 -6.92 -3.82 -0.39
C HIS A 78 -8.29 -4.38 -0.81
N GLY A 79 -8.79 -3.87 -1.91
CA GLY A 79 -10.10 -4.12 -2.52
C GLY A 79 -10.60 -2.85 -3.17
N VAL A 80 -11.53 -2.97 -4.13
CA VAL A 80 -12.15 -1.77 -4.74
C VAL A 80 -12.92 -1.01 -3.68
N ALA A 81 -12.47 0.20 -3.35
CA ALA A 81 -13.03 0.99 -2.27
C ALA A 81 -14.13 1.94 -2.76
N ARG A 82 -15.11 2.21 -1.87
CA ARG A 82 -16.15 3.25 -2.01
C ARG A 82 -17.01 3.15 -3.29
N ALA A 83 -16.91 2.05 -4.03
CA ALA A 83 -17.69 1.75 -5.24
C ALA A 83 -18.72 0.61 -5.01
N GLY A 84 -19.37 0.58 -3.85
CA GLY A 84 -20.33 -0.44 -3.47
C GLY A 84 -19.68 -1.75 -3.06
N GLN A 85 -20.33 -2.89 -3.43
CA GLN A 85 -19.83 -4.21 -3.03
C GLN A 85 -18.52 -4.56 -3.71
N ALA A 86 -17.53 -5.05 -2.93
CA ALA A 86 -16.25 -5.56 -3.41
C ALA A 86 -15.66 -6.56 -2.42
N THR A 87 -14.75 -7.42 -2.87
CA THR A 87 -13.94 -8.25 -1.98
C THR A 87 -13.01 -7.38 -1.15
N VAL A 88 -13.00 -7.59 0.16
CA VAL A 88 -12.12 -6.88 1.09
C VAL A 88 -11.07 -7.85 1.60
N PHE A 89 -9.83 -7.64 1.16
CA PHE A 89 -8.65 -8.36 1.61
C PHE A 89 -8.13 -7.76 2.93
N PRO A 90 -7.16 -8.40 3.62
CA PRO A 90 -6.47 -7.74 4.73
C PRO A 90 -5.92 -6.38 4.31
N GLN A 91 -5.90 -5.43 5.25
CA GLN A 91 -5.28 -4.11 5.03
C GLN A 91 -3.81 -4.25 4.62
N ALA A 92 -3.26 -3.25 3.95
CA ALA A 92 -1.91 -3.27 3.37
C ALA A 92 -0.83 -3.73 4.36
N ILE A 93 -0.87 -3.29 5.62
CA ILE A 93 0.06 -3.72 6.67
C ILE A 93 -0.07 -5.22 6.98
N GLY A 94 -1.29 -5.77 6.96
CA GLY A 94 -1.54 -7.20 7.09
C GLY A 94 -1.07 -7.99 5.87
N LEU A 95 -1.27 -7.46 4.65
CA LEU A 95 -0.71 -8.06 3.44
C LEU A 95 0.83 -8.06 3.46
N ALA A 96 1.46 -7.00 3.98
CA ALA A 96 2.91 -6.96 4.16
C ALA A 96 3.41 -8.02 5.16
N ALA A 97 2.63 -8.31 6.21
CA ALA A 97 2.95 -9.33 7.19
C ALA A 97 3.02 -10.76 6.60
N THR A 98 2.47 -10.99 5.42
CA THR A 98 2.61 -12.27 4.71
C THR A 98 4.03 -12.53 4.18
N PHE A 99 4.82 -11.49 3.90
CA PHE A 99 6.11 -11.59 3.22
C PHE A 99 6.01 -12.47 1.95
N ASP A 100 4.87 -12.41 1.25
CA ASP A 100 4.59 -13.17 0.03
C ASP A 100 4.22 -12.25 -1.13
N THR A 101 5.20 -11.98 -2.00
CA THR A 101 5.00 -11.15 -3.20
C THR A 101 4.12 -11.84 -4.25
N ALA A 102 4.09 -13.17 -4.29
CA ALA A 102 3.24 -13.91 -5.22
C ALA A 102 1.76 -13.81 -4.79
N LEU A 103 1.48 -13.92 -3.50
CA LEU A 103 0.14 -13.67 -2.95
C LEU A 103 -0.28 -12.21 -3.18
N MET A 104 0.60 -11.24 -2.93
CA MET A 104 0.31 -9.82 -3.20
C MET A 104 -0.07 -9.59 -4.66
N HIS A 105 0.65 -10.17 -5.61
CA HIS A 105 0.33 -10.08 -7.04
C HIS A 105 -1.06 -10.68 -7.35
N GLN A 106 -1.41 -11.83 -6.75
CA GLN A 106 -2.74 -12.45 -6.93
C GLN A 106 -3.85 -11.55 -6.34
N VAL A 107 -3.64 -10.98 -5.16
CA VAL A 107 -4.58 -10.04 -4.52
C VAL A 107 -4.80 -8.81 -5.41
N ALA A 108 -3.73 -8.18 -5.87
CA ALA A 108 -3.82 -7.01 -6.75
C ALA A 108 -4.48 -7.35 -8.10
N THR A 109 -4.24 -8.56 -8.64
CA THR A 109 -4.93 -9.06 -9.84
C THR A 109 -6.43 -9.20 -9.60
N ALA A 110 -6.85 -9.75 -8.47
CA ALA A 110 -8.27 -9.87 -8.12
C ALA A 110 -8.93 -8.49 -7.95
N ILE A 111 -8.25 -7.55 -7.28
CA ILE A 111 -8.71 -6.16 -7.15
C ILE A 111 -8.94 -5.53 -8.53
N SER A 112 -7.95 -5.67 -9.42
CA SER A 112 -8.02 -5.08 -10.76
C SER A 112 -9.07 -5.76 -11.65
N ASP A 113 -9.32 -7.04 -11.50
CA ASP A 113 -10.41 -7.75 -12.19
C ASP A 113 -11.78 -7.23 -11.74
N GLU A 114 -12.00 -7.07 -10.43
CA GLU A 114 -13.23 -6.49 -9.90
C GLU A 114 -13.43 -5.03 -10.34
N ALA A 115 -12.37 -4.22 -10.28
CA ALA A 115 -12.41 -2.83 -10.70
C ALA A 115 -12.77 -2.70 -12.19
N ARG A 116 -12.13 -3.50 -13.05
CA ARG A 116 -12.39 -3.49 -14.48
C ARG A 116 -13.81 -3.98 -14.81
N ALA A 117 -14.28 -5.01 -14.13
CA ALA A 117 -15.65 -5.52 -14.29
C ALA A 117 -16.69 -4.47 -13.87
N LYS A 118 -16.46 -3.75 -12.77
CA LYS A 118 -17.30 -2.62 -12.31
C LYS A 118 -17.30 -1.49 -13.33
N TYR A 119 -16.11 -1.04 -13.78
CA TYR A 119 -16.00 -0.02 -14.82
C TYR A 119 -16.78 -0.41 -16.09
N ASN A 120 -16.64 -1.64 -16.58
CA ASN A 120 -17.38 -2.12 -17.74
C ASN A 120 -18.91 -2.03 -17.54
N ASP A 121 -19.38 -2.27 -16.31
CA ASP A 121 -20.79 -2.15 -15.95
C ASP A 121 -21.24 -0.70 -15.85
N PHE A 122 -20.46 0.16 -15.20
CA PHE A 122 -20.72 1.61 -15.13
C PHE A 122 -20.80 2.23 -16.51
N GLN A 123 -19.88 1.88 -17.42
CA GLN A 123 -19.92 2.38 -18.81
C GLN A 123 -21.20 1.98 -19.54
N ARG A 124 -21.68 0.75 -19.35
CA ARG A 124 -22.97 0.32 -19.95
C ARG A 124 -24.17 1.11 -19.42
N GLN A 125 -24.07 1.64 -18.20
CA GLN A 125 -25.08 2.46 -17.56
C GLN A 125 -24.91 3.97 -17.82
N GLY A 126 -23.83 4.38 -18.50
CA GLY A 126 -23.49 5.79 -18.76
C GLY A 126 -23.00 6.53 -17.49
N MET A 127 -22.46 5.82 -16.52
CA MET A 127 -21.94 6.37 -15.27
C MET A 127 -20.45 6.70 -15.41
N HIS A 128 -20.05 7.87 -14.88
CA HIS A 128 -18.68 8.40 -14.99
C HIS A 128 -18.26 9.21 -13.76
N ALA A 129 -18.85 8.92 -12.61
CA ALA A 129 -18.57 9.65 -11.37
C ALA A 129 -17.30 9.15 -10.66
N ARG A 130 -17.02 9.75 -9.50
CA ARG A 130 -15.93 9.32 -8.61
C ARG A 130 -16.09 7.85 -8.22
N TYR A 131 -14.98 7.11 -8.20
CA TYR A 131 -14.88 5.67 -7.94
C TYR A 131 -15.46 4.77 -9.04
N GLU A 132 -15.71 5.31 -10.23
CA GLU A 132 -16.25 4.58 -11.38
C GLU A 132 -15.23 4.48 -12.54
N GLY A 133 -13.98 4.92 -12.31
CA GLY A 133 -12.90 4.97 -13.30
C GLY A 133 -11.92 3.80 -13.24
N LEU A 134 -10.76 3.98 -13.88
CA LEU A 134 -9.69 2.99 -14.03
C LEU A 134 -8.33 3.45 -13.51
N THR A 135 -8.24 4.65 -12.97
CA THR A 135 -7.02 5.23 -12.39
C THR A 135 -7.10 5.11 -10.88
N PHE A 136 -6.27 4.23 -10.28
CA PHE A 136 -6.36 3.86 -8.88
C PHE A 136 -5.21 4.48 -8.08
N TRP A 137 -5.55 5.25 -7.05
CA TRP A 137 -4.57 5.96 -6.22
C TRP A 137 -4.03 5.05 -5.10
N SER A 138 -3.41 3.98 -5.53
CA SER A 138 -2.77 2.92 -4.74
C SER A 138 -1.58 2.35 -5.51
N PRO A 139 -0.51 1.88 -4.84
CA PRO A 139 -0.37 1.64 -3.41
C PRO A 139 0.18 2.86 -2.63
N ASN A 140 -0.04 2.88 -1.30
CA ASN A 140 0.69 3.75 -0.39
C ASN A 140 2.01 3.08 0.00
N ILE A 141 3.13 3.62 -0.49
CA ILE A 141 4.49 3.09 -0.26
C ILE A 141 5.35 4.01 0.60
N ASN A 142 4.73 4.90 1.37
CA ASN A 142 5.43 5.66 2.38
C ASN A 142 5.96 4.70 3.46
N ILE A 143 7.11 5.05 4.04
CA ILE A 143 7.72 4.24 5.08
C ILE A 143 7.04 4.52 6.42
N PHE A 144 6.55 3.48 7.09
CA PHE A 144 5.96 3.56 8.42
C PHE A 144 7.07 3.78 9.47
N ARG A 145 7.71 4.97 9.41
CA ARG A 145 8.86 5.33 10.24
C ARG A 145 8.54 5.50 11.73
N ASP A 146 7.31 5.86 12.05
CA ASP A 146 6.86 6.15 13.40
C ASP A 146 5.55 5.43 13.71
N PRO A 147 5.49 4.63 14.78
CA PRO A 147 4.30 3.82 15.10
C PRO A 147 3.07 4.64 15.48
N ARG A 148 3.22 5.96 15.71
CA ARG A 148 2.11 6.87 16.01
C ARG A 148 1.31 7.27 14.78
N TRP A 149 1.86 7.13 13.58
CA TRP A 149 1.20 7.54 12.35
C TRP A 149 -0.02 6.66 12.02
N GLY A 150 -1.23 7.27 12.03
CA GLY A 150 -2.49 6.55 11.84
C GLY A 150 -2.68 5.94 10.47
N ARG A 151 -2.11 6.55 9.40
CA ARG A 151 -2.11 5.97 8.04
C ARG A 151 -1.04 4.90 7.84
N GLY A 152 -0.24 4.59 8.84
CA GLY A 152 0.71 3.48 8.78
C GLY A 152 0.06 2.15 8.38
N GLN A 153 -1.20 1.92 8.74
CA GLN A 153 -1.99 0.76 8.33
C GLN A 153 -2.09 0.60 6.80
N GLU A 154 -2.03 1.70 6.05
CA GLU A 154 -2.14 1.72 4.59
C GLU A 154 -0.83 1.32 3.89
N THR A 155 0.27 1.14 4.63
CA THR A 155 1.61 0.93 4.09
C THR A 155 2.07 -0.53 4.19
N TYR A 156 3.20 -0.83 3.55
CA TYR A 156 3.85 -2.13 3.67
C TYR A 156 4.91 -2.18 4.77
N GLY A 157 4.87 -1.24 5.72
CA GLY A 157 5.68 -1.24 6.92
C GLY A 157 6.88 -0.30 6.89
N GLU A 158 7.87 -0.59 7.74
CA GLU A 158 9.00 0.31 8.03
C GLU A 158 10.24 0.08 7.17
N ASP A 159 10.27 -1.04 6.42
CA ASP A 159 11.45 -1.44 5.66
C ASP A 159 11.32 -1.07 4.17
N PRO A 160 12.29 -0.32 3.59
CA PRO A 160 12.24 0.10 2.19
C PRO A 160 12.30 -1.05 1.19
N PHE A 161 13.02 -2.15 1.50
CA PHE A 161 13.12 -3.31 0.61
C PHE A 161 11.82 -4.11 0.58
N LEU A 162 11.24 -4.41 1.75
CA LEU A 162 9.93 -5.08 1.84
C LEU A 162 8.87 -4.25 1.11
N THR A 163 8.81 -2.94 1.39
CA THR A 163 7.86 -2.02 0.75
C THR A 163 8.03 -2.01 -0.77
N ALA A 164 9.26 -1.98 -1.27
CA ALA A 164 9.54 -2.04 -2.70
C ALA A 164 9.05 -3.36 -3.33
N ARG A 165 9.38 -4.51 -2.73
CA ARG A 165 9.01 -5.83 -3.29
C ARG A 165 7.49 -6.05 -3.28
N MET A 166 6.81 -5.69 -2.18
CA MET A 166 5.35 -5.78 -2.09
C MET A 166 4.67 -4.79 -3.05
N GLY A 167 5.18 -3.55 -3.12
CA GLY A 167 4.66 -2.53 -4.01
C GLY A 167 4.79 -2.86 -5.49
N ILE A 168 5.93 -3.44 -5.92
CA ILE A 168 6.11 -3.91 -7.31
C ILE A 168 5.08 -5.00 -7.64
N ALA A 169 4.91 -5.99 -6.77
CA ALA A 169 3.95 -7.07 -6.98
C ALA A 169 2.51 -6.52 -7.08
N PHE A 170 2.17 -5.54 -6.25
CA PHE A 170 0.88 -4.86 -6.29
C PHE A 170 0.67 -4.12 -7.63
N VAL A 171 1.62 -3.27 -8.03
CA VAL A 171 1.55 -2.51 -9.29
C VAL A 171 1.37 -3.43 -10.49
N GLN A 172 2.16 -4.50 -10.57
CA GLN A 172 2.09 -5.46 -11.67
C GLN A 172 0.73 -6.16 -11.74
N GLY A 173 0.16 -6.57 -10.58
CA GLY A 173 -1.18 -7.16 -10.52
C GLY A 173 -2.28 -6.17 -10.90
N MET A 174 -2.15 -4.89 -10.50
CA MET A 174 -3.11 -3.85 -10.86
C MET A 174 -3.08 -3.52 -12.36
N GLN A 175 -1.91 -3.34 -12.94
CA GLN A 175 -1.74 -2.86 -14.32
C GLN A 175 -1.94 -3.97 -15.36
N GLY A 176 -1.83 -5.26 -14.96
CA GLY A 176 -1.97 -6.41 -15.84
C GLY A 176 -0.76 -6.60 -16.77
N ASP A 177 -0.81 -7.62 -17.59
CA ASP A 177 0.30 -8.14 -18.40
C ASP A 177 0.13 -7.97 -19.91
N ASP A 178 -0.93 -7.30 -20.37
CA ASP A 178 -1.12 -7.03 -21.79
C ASP A 178 -0.07 -6.03 -22.30
N PRO A 179 0.62 -6.31 -23.42
CA PRO A 179 1.72 -5.47 -23.90
C PRO A 179 1.28 -4.10 -24.42
N LYS A 180 0.01 -3.92 -24.75
CA LYS A 180 -0.54 -2.68 -25.32
C LYS A 180 -1.42 -1.92 -24.34
N TYR A 181 -2.37 -2.60 -23.72
CA TYR A 181 -3.39 -1.98 -22.88
C TYR A 181 -3.16 -2.24 -21.40
N ARG A 182 -3.28 -1.20 -20.60
CA ARG A 182 -3.32 -1.33 -19.15
C ARG A 182 -4.69 -1.83 -18.68
N LYS A 183 -4.68 -2.69 -17.66
CA LYS A 183 -5.90 -3.11 -17.00
C LYS A 183 -6.44 -1.98 -16.12
N LEU A 184 -5.59 -1.42 -15.28
CA LEU A 184 -5.77 -0.21 -14.49
C LEU A 184 -4.47 0.59 -14.50
N ASP A 185 -4.52 1.89 -14.16
CA ASP A 185 -3.33 2.63 -13.75
C ASP A 185 -3.20 2.53 -12.23
N ALA A 186 -2.05 2.10 -11.74
CA ALA A 186 -1.66 2.19 -10.35
C ALA A 186 -0.92 3.51 -10.08
N THR A 187 -1.03 4.05 -8.86
CA THR A 187 -0.40 5.31 -8.46
C THR A 187 0.42 5.11 -7.21
N ALA A 188 1.74 5.30 -7.32
CA ALA A 188 2.63 5.29 -6.15
C ALA A 188 2.43 6.57 -5.33
N LYS A 189 2.08 6.45 -4.04
CA LYS A 189 1.78 7.60 -3.17
C LYS A 189 2.42 7.46 -1.80
N HIS A 190 2.68 8.56 -1.09
CA HIS A 190 2.64 9.98 -1.49
C HIS A 190 4.08 10.48 -1.66
N PHE A 191 4.43 10.98 -2.83
CA PHE A 191 5.79 11.36 -3.22
C PHE A 191 6.09 12.80 -2.79
N ALA A 192 6.93 13.06 -1.82
CA ALA A 192 7.74 12.15 -1.04
C ALA A 192 7.85 12.63 0.41
N VAL A 193 8.43 11.74 1.25
CA VAL A 193 8.74 12.07 2.66
C VAL A 193 7.47 12.43 3.45
N HIS A 194 6.46 11.57 3.37
CA HIS A 194 5.18 11.74 4.05
C HIS A 194 4.91 10.54 4.96
N SER A 195 4.82 10.76 6.29
CA SER A 195 4.46 9.76 7.29
C SER A 195 4.08 10.40 8.63
N GLY A 196 3.11 11.34 8.59
CA GLY A 196 2.57 12.07 9.73
C GLY A 196 3.46 13.19 10.28
N PRO A 197 2.98 14.00 11.21
CA PRO A 197 1.65 13.95 11.83
C PRO A 197 0.51 14.34 10.89
N GLU A 198 -0.64 13.65 10.98
CA GLU A 198 -1.78 13.92 10.09
C GLU A 198 -2.37 15.32 10.33
N SER A 199 -2.43 15.78 11.56
CA SER A 199 -2.95 17.12 11.91
C SER A 199 -2.12 18.28 11.31
N GLU A 200 -0.89 18.02 10.87
CA GLU A 200 0.01 19.01 10.29
C GLU A 200 0.22 18.85 8.78
N ARG A 201 -0.39 17.82 8.15
CA ARG A 201 -0.08 17.38 6.80
C ARG A 201 -0.10 18.48 5.73
N HIS A 202 -0.99 19.47 5.88
CA HIS A 202 -1.14 20.60 4.94
C HIS A 202 -0.10 21.71 5.12
N ARG A 203 0.76 21.68 6.14
CA ARG A 203 1.64 22.83 6.45
C ARG A 203 3.05 22.48 6.91
N PHE A 204 3.30 21.24 7.34
CA PHE A 204 4.65 20.91 7.83
C PHE A 204 5.71 20.90 6.71
N ASP A 205 6.94 21.17 7.10
CA ASP A 205 8.10 21.20 6.21
C ASP A 205 9.14 20.21 6.72
N VAL A 206 9.39 19.16 5.96
CA VAL A 206 10.31 18.11 6.35
C VAL A 206 11.72 18.41 5.83
N HIS A 207 12.72 18.16 6.67
CA HIS A 207 14.13 18.34 6.36
C HIS A 207 14.88 17.02 6.61
N PRO A 208 14.72 16.00 5.76
CA PRO A 208 15.50 14.78 5.87
C PRO A 208 16.95 15.05 5.53
N SER A 209 17.90 14.29 6.12
CA SER A 209 19.24 14.28 5.56
C SER A 209 19.19 13.71 4.14
N GLU A 210 20.13 14.08 3.28
CA GLU A 210 20.24 13.51 1.93
C GLU A 210 20.33 11.97 2.00
N ARG A 211 21.06 11.47 2.96
CA ARG A 211 21.16 10.03 3.20
C ARG A 211 19.83 9.40 3.58
N ASP A 212 19.08 9.96 4.53
CA ASP A 212 17.76 9.43 4.89
C ASP A 212 16.79 9.53 3.73
N LEU A 213 16.85 10.62 2.94
CA LEU A 213 16.05 10.77 1.73
C LEU A 213 16.31 9.63 0.74
N HIS A 214 17.58 9.37 0.42
CA HIS A 214 17.99 8.41 -0.60
C HIS A 214 18.02 6.94 -0.12
N GLU A 215 18.17 6.68 1.18
CA GLU A 215 18.24 5.31 1.72
C GLU A 215 16.94 4.82 2.37
N THR A 216 15.99 5.74 2.66
CA THR A 216 14.75 5.37 3.34
C THR A 216 13.51 5.82 2.57
N TYR A 217 13.39 7.11 2.22
CA TYR A 217 12.14 7.66 1.71
C TYR A 217 11.93 7.45 0.20
N LEU A 218 12.99 7.44 -0.59
CA LEU A 218 12.92 7.32 -2.06
C LEU A 218 13.02 5.89 -2.63
N PRO A 219 13.67 4.89 -1.98
CA PRO A 219 13.96 3.60 -2.64
C PRO A 219 12.73 2.85 -3.13
N ALA A 220 11.62 2.84 -2.37
CA ALA A 220 10.39 2.17 -2.79
C ALA A 220 9.80 2.84 -4.03
N PHE A 221 9.77 4.17 -4.11
CA PHE A 221 9.33 4.90 -5.30
C PHE A 221 10.21 4.61 -6.51
N GLN A 222 11.53 4.64 -6.33
CA GLN A 222 12.48 4.30 -7.40
C GLN A 222 12.22 2.89 -7.94
N ALA A 223 12.02 1.92 -7.06
CA ALA A 223 11.74 0.54 -7.44
C ALA A 223 10.41 0.40 -8.20
N LEU A 224 9.34 1.07 -7.76
CA LEU A 224 8.07 1.03 -8.46
C LEU A 224 8.14 1.69 -9.85
N VAL A 225 8.91 2.76 -10.01
CA VAL A 225 9.14 3.40 -11.30
C VAL A 225 9.99 2.50 -12.21
N GLN A 226 11.14 2.04 -11.73
CA GLN A 226 12.14 1.39 -12.58
C GLN A 226 11.85 -0.09 -12.83
N GLU A 227 11.33 -0.82 -11.82
CA GLU A 227 11.03 -2.25 -11.91
C GLU A 227 9.53 -2.53 -12.04
N GLY A 228 8.69 -1.85 -11.25
CA GLY A 228 7.23 -1.99 -11.28
C GLY A 228 6.57 -1.36 -12.49
N LYS A 229 7.21 -0.38 -13.14
CA LYS A 229 6.67 0.39 -14.26
C LYS A 229 5.31 1.00 -13.94
N VAL A 230 5.22 1.64 -12.76
CA VAL A 230 4.00 2.31 -12.29
C VAL A 230 3.61 3.44 -13.23
N ASP A 231 2.32 3.53 -13.59
CA ASP A 231 1.81 4.50 -14.56
C ASP A 231 1.61 5.91 -13.96
N ALA A 232 1.45 6.02 -12.64
CA ALA A 232 1.28 7.32 -11.99
C ALA A 232 2.05 7.46 -10.67
N VAL A 233 2.37 8.71 -10.30
CA VAL A 233 2.97 9.09 -9.02
C VAL A 233 2.20 10.26 -8.44
N MET A 234 1.77 10.16 -7.18
CA MET A 234 1.04 11.21 -6.48
C MET A 234 1.97 12.03 -5.58
N GLY A 235 2.01 13.35 -5.80
CA GLY A 235 2.71 14.29 -4.94
C GLY A 235 2.06 14.42 -3.58
N ALA A 236 2.87 14.46 -2.51
CA ALA A 236 2.40 14.60 -1.14
C ALA A 236 1.92 16.02 -0.81
N TYR A 237 1.24 16.15 0.34
CA TYR A 237 0.79 17.44 0.86
C TYR A 237 1.94 18.33 1.33
N ASN A 238 2.88 17.76 2.07
CA ASN A 238 3.91 18.49 2.80
C ASN A 238 4.92 19.24 1.91
N ARG A 239 5.69 20.13 2.54
CA ARG A 239 6.91 20.64 1.93
C ARG A 239 8.09 19.70 2.21
N VAL A 240 9.06 19.75 1.32
CA VAL A 240 10.37 19.10 1.47
C VAL A 240 11.43 20.18 1.21
N ASP A 241 12.22 20.51 2.21
CA ASP A 241 13.25 21.57 2.17
C ASP A 241 12.70 22.91 1.63
N GLY A 242 11.53 23.32 2.13
CA GLY A 242 10.87 24.58 1.81
C GLY A 242 10.00 24.56 0.54
N ALA A 243 10.12 23.56 -0.33
CA ALA A 243 9.31 23.45 -1.55
C ALA A 243 8.13 22.48 -1.33
N SER A 244 6.90 22.84 -1.80
CA SER A 244 5.77 21.94 -1.78
C SER A 244 6.09 20.68 -2.57
N ALA A 245 5.87 19.48 -2.02
CA ALA A 245 6.13 18.21 -2.72
C ALA A 245 5.40 18.13 -4.07
N SER A 246 4.17 18.68 -4.15
CA SER A 246 3.38 18.78 -5.38
C SER A 246 3.85 19.87 -6.36
N ALA A 247 4.90 20.64 -6.02
CA ALA A 247 5.51 21.67 -6.86
C ALA A 247 7.02 21.77 -6.65
N ASN A 248 7.69 20.65 -6.40
CA ASN A 248 9.12 20.55 -6.17
C ASN A 248 9.84 20.04 -7.43
N PRO A 249 10.55 20.91 -8.18
CA PRO A 249 11.21 20.51 -9.41
C PRO A 249 12.35 19.50 -9.17
N ARG A 250 13.01 19.52 -8.00
CA ARG A 250 14.02 18.52 -7.64
C ARG A 250 13.40 17.12 -7.56
N LEU A 251 12.24 16.98 -6.90
CA LEU A 251 11.56 15.70 -6.79
C LEU A 251 10.96 15.26 -8.12
N LEU A 252 10.13 16.13 -8.75
CA LEU A 252 9.31 15.77 -9.89
C LEU A 252 10.07 15.72 -11.21
N GLN A 253 11.03 16.66 -11.43
CA GLN A 253 11.79 16.73 -12.70
C GLN A 253 13.13 16.01 -12.59
N ASP A 254 13.97 16.39 -11.59
CA ASP A 254 15.35 15.89 -11.56
C ASP A 254 15.42 14.43 -11.09
N ILE A 255 14.74 14.07 -10.00
CA ILE A 255 14.76 12.70 -9.47
C ILE A 255 13.81 11.80 -10.25
N LEU A 256 12.50 12.11 -10.26
CA LEU A 256 11.49 11.22 -10.81
C LEU A 256 11.66 11.02 -12.33
N ARG A 257 11.70 12.13 -13.11
CA ARG A 257 11.73 12.01 -14.58
C ARG A 257 13.15 11.80 -15.12
N LYS A 258 14.12 12.65 -14.73
CA LYS A 258 15.47 12.59 -15.36
C LYS A 258 16.31 11.43 -14.85
N GLN A 259 16.38 11.21 -13.51
CA GLN A 259 17.24 10.17 -12.94
C GLN A 259 16.59 8.78 -13.05
N TRP A 260 15.28 8.66 -12.78
CA TRP A 260 14.61 7.35 -12.79
C TRP A 260 13.96 7.00 -14.11
N GLY A 261 13.79 7.98 -15.02
CA GLY A 261 13.20 7.75 -16.35
C GLY A 261 11.69 7.50 -16.30
N PHE A 262 10.98 8.15 -15.36
CA PHE A 262 9.53 8.06 -15.28
C PHE A 262 8.87 8.70 -16.50
N ASP A 263 8.03 7.94 -17.20
CA ASP A 263 7.32 8.32 -18.43
C ASP A 263 5.79 8.38 -18.27
N GLY A 264 5.29 8.12 -17.06
CA GLY A 264 3.88 8.22 -16.72
C GLY A 264 3.44 9.65 -16.36
N TYR A 265 2.27 9.78 -15.73
CA TYR A 265 1.76 11.07 -15.27
C TYR A 265 1.89 11.24 -13.77
N THR A 266 1.89 12.51 -13.33
CA THR A 266 1.86 12.88 -11.93
C THR A 266 0.50 13.47 -11.56
N VAL A 267 0.05 13.19 -10.34
CA VAL A 267 -1.18 13.74 -9.77
C VAL A 267 -0.88 14.36 -8.40
N SER A 268 -1.47 15.50 -8.07
CA SER A 268 -1.40 16.04 -6.71
C SER A 268 -2.31 15.24 -5.78
N ASP A 269 -1.95 15.16 -4.50
CA ASP A 269 -2.95 14.82 -3.50
C ASP A 269 -4.06 15.88 -3.48
N CYS A 270 -5.23 15.54 -2.90
CA CYS A 270 -6.40 16.42 -3.00
C CYS A 270 -6.17 17.73 -2.26
N ASP A 271 -6.35 18.84 -3.00
CA ASP A 271 -6.09 20.21 -2.56
C ASP A 271 -4.61 20.54 -2.24
N ALA A 272 -3.65 19.63 -2.48
CA ALA A 272 -2.23 19.90 -2.24
C ALA A 272 -1.65 21.04 -3.13
N VAL A 273 -2.25 21.34 -4.29
CA VAL A 273 -1.91 22.54 -5.06
C VAL A 273 -2.48 23.81 -4.43
N GLU A 274 -3.61 23.70 -3.75
CA GLU A 274 -4.19 24.80 -2.97
C GLU A 274 -3.29 25.15 -1.78
N ASP A 275 -2.70 24.15 -1.14
CA ASP A 275 -1.78 24.35 -0.01
C ASP A 275 -0.60 25.26 -0.37
N ILE A 276 -0.14 25.27 -1.62
CA ILE A 276 1.00 26.07 -2.07
C ILE A 276 0.80 27.55 -1.76
N TYR A 277 -0.41 28.08 -1.90
CA TYR A 277 -0.69 29.49 -1.61
C TYR A 277 -1.46 29.73 -0.32
N LYS A 278 -2.29 28.77 0.14
CA LYS A 278 -3.08 28.95 1.37
C LYS A 278 -2.31 28.61 2.65
N HIS A 279 -1.55 27.52 2.64
CA HIS A 279 -0.92 26.97 3.84
C HIS A 279 0.60 27.06 3.81
N HIS A 280 1.22 26.79 2.67
CA HIS A 280 2.68 26.89 2.53
C HIS A 280 3.16 28.33 2.32
N ASN A 281 2.31 29.22 1.82
CA ASN A 281 2.62 30.63 1.53
C ASN A 281 3.82 30.81 0.60
N ILE A 282 4.02 29.89 -0.37
CA ILE A 282 5.14 29.94 -1.32
C ILE A 282 4.87 31.03 -2.39
N VAL A 283 3.61 31.12 -2.84
CA VAL A 283 3.13 32.16 -3.78
C VAL A 283 1.80 32.71 -3.27
N PRO A 284 1.42 33.95 -3.65
CA PRO A 284 0.25 34.60 -3.07
C PRO A 284 -1.10 34.25 -3.71
N THR A 285 -1.15 33.65 -4.92
CA THR A 285 -2.42 33.43 -5.65
C THR A 285 -2.55 32.04 -6.22
N ALA A 286 -3.79 31.63 -6.53
CA ALA A 286 -4.11 30.35 -7.14
C ALA A 286 -3.48 30.20 -8.54
N GLU A 287 -3.46 31.29 -9.34
CA GLU A 287 -2.86 31.30 -10.67
C GLU A 287 -1.36 30.99 -10.61
N GLN A 288 -0.67 31.62 -9.66
CA GLN A 288 0.77 31.39 -9.45
C GLN A 288 1.04 29.98 -8.90
N ALA A 289 0.19 29.46 -8.01
CA ALA A 289 0.32 28.11 -7.48
C ALA A 289 0.10 27.05 -8.58
N ALA A 290 -0.95 27.21 -9.39
CA ALA A 290 -1.22 26.32 -10.50
C ALA A 290 -0.10 26.33 -11.54
N ALA A 291 0.40 27.54 -11.94
CA ALA A 291 1.52 27.68 -12.85
C ALA A 291 2.81 27.06 -12.31
N LEU A 292 3.10 27.26 -11.02
CA LEU A 292 4.27 26.66 -10.36
C LEU A 292 4.20 25.13 -10.37
N ALA A 293 3.04 24.56 -10.03
CA ALA A 293 2.84 23.11 -10.01
C ALA A 293 3.06 22.48 -11.40
N VAL A 294 2.42 23.02 -12.46
CA VAL A 294 2.59 22.54 -13.85
C VAL A 294 4.05 22.64 -14.29
N LYS A 295 4.70 23.79 -14.07
CA LYS A 295 6.12 23.99 -14.42
C LYS A 295 7.06 23.06 -13.66
N SER A 296 6.69 22.66 -12.46
CA SER A 296 7.45 21.70 -11.66
C SER A 296 7.22 20.25 -12.10
N GLY A 297 6.23 20.00 -12.98
CA GLY A 297 5.96 18.66 -13.54
C GLY A 297 4.78 17.95 -12.89
N MET A 298 3.80 18.68 -12.34
CA MET A 298 2.53 18.15 -11.84
C MET A 298 1.48 18.22 -12.94
N ASP A 299 1.06 17.06 -13.46
CA ASP A 299 0.21 16.98 -14.66
C ASP A 299 -1.29 17.09 -14.31
N LEU A 300 -1.74 16.45 -13.23
CA LEU A 300 -3.13 16.39 -12.82
C LEU A 300 -3.31 16.99 -11.41
N ASN A 301 -4.35 17.80 -11.24
CA ASN A 301 -4.74 18.32 -9.93
C ASN A 301 -5.96 17.57 -9.36
N CYS A 302 -5.83 16.99 -8.17
CA CYS A 302 -7.01 16.69 -7.35
C CYS A 302 -7.44 17.97 -6.63
N GLY A 303 -8.66 18.44 -6.91
CA GLY A 303 -9.20 19.71 -6.41
C GLY A 303 -9.47 20.71 -7.55
N ASN A 304 -9.61 21.99 -7.21
CA ASN A 304 -10.11 23.01 -8.14
C ASN A 304 -9.05 24.04 -8.55
N THR A 305 -7.83 24.00 -8.03
CA THR A 305 -6.84 25.07 -8.22
C THR A 305 -6.41 25.21 -9.68
N TYR A 306 -6.39 24.10 -10.46
CA TYR A 306 -6.06 24.19 -11.90
C TYR A 306 -7.11 24.91 -12.76
N ALA A 307 -8.31 25.21 -12.26
CA ALA A 307 -9.23 26.12 -12.94
C ALA A 307 -8.60 27.51 -13.19
N ALA A 308 -7.64 27.92 -12.36
CA ALA A 308 -6.90 29.18 -12.51
C ALA A 308 -5.86 29.16 -13.64
N LEU A 309 -5.55 28.02 -14.28
CA LEU A 309 -4.53 27.90 -15.35
C LEU A 309 -4.90 28.74 -16.59
N THR A 310 -6.19 28.85 -16.93
CA THR A 310 -6.61 29.70 -18.06
C THR A 310 -6.16 31.15 -17.84
N GLN A 311 -6.40 31.69 -16.66
CA GLN A 311 -5.97 33.05 -16.30
C GLN A 311 -4.43 33.13 -16.21
N ALA A 312 -3.79 32.10 -15.65
CA ALA A 312 -2.33 32.05 -15.54
C ALA A 312 -1.63 32.10 -16.92
N VAL A 313 -2.22 31.50 -17.97
CA VAL A 313 -1.72 31.62 -19.36
C VAL A 313 -1.92 33.04 -19.89
N HIS A 314 -3.10 33.64 -19.68
CA HIS A 314 -3.38 35.02 -20.12
C HIS A 314 -2.45 36.03 -19.43
N ASP A 315 -2.08 35.80 -18.18
CA ASP A 315 -1.16 36.64 -17.40
C ASP A 315 0.32 36.38 -17.73
N GLY A 316 0.60 35.41 -18.61
CA GLY A 316 1.98 35.04 -19.02
C GLY A 316 2.76 34.31 -17.93
N LEU A 317 2.10 33.73 -16.92
CA LEU A 317 2.74 32.95 -15.85
C LEU A 317 3.25 31.60 -16.33
N LEU A 318 2.62 31.00 -17.37
CA LEU A 318 3.09 29.82 -18.08
C LEU A 318 2.66 29.85 -19.54
N ALA A 319 3.31 29.05 -20.40
CA ALA A 319 2.92 28.92 -21.80
C ALA A 319 1.82 27.87 -21.97
N GLU A 320 0.97 28.00 -23.00
CA GLU A 320 -0.01 26.96 -23.34
C GLU A 320 0.68 25.61 -23.69
N SER A 321 1.91 25.67 -24.22
CA SER A 321 2.72 24.47 -24.47
C SER A 321 3.06 23.66 -23.21
N ASP A 322 3.12 24.28 -22.02
CA ASP A 322 3.33 23.57 -20.76
C ASP A 322 2.08 22.76 -20.40
N ILE A 323 0.89 23.33 -20.66
CA ILE A 323 -0.40 22.64 -20.53
C ILE A 323 -0.50 21.49 -21.55
N ASP A 324 -0.10 21.71 -22.80
CA ASP A 324 -0.12 20.67 -23.85
C ASP A 324 0.75 19.48 -23.45
N HIS A 325 1.92 19.74 -22.87
CA HIS A 325 2.81 18.67 -22.40
C HIS A 325 2.15 17.83 -21.29
N ALA A 326 1.69 18.48 -20.23
CA ALA A 326 1.05 17.80 -19.09
C ALA A 326 -0.20 17.01 -19.54
N LEU A 327 -1.08 17.65 -20.34
CA LEU A 327 -2.30 17.01 -20.81
C LEU A 327 -2.02 15.84 -21.76
N THR A 328 -0.94 15.90 -22.54
CA THR A 328 -0.54 14.78 -23.43
C THR A 328 -0.22 13.53 -22.59
N GLN A 329 0.44 13.66 -21.44
CA GLN A 329 0.68 12.54 -20.52
C GLN A 329 -0.64 11.93 -20.03
N LEU A 330 -1.58 12.78 -19.60
CA LEU A 330 -2.89 12.36 -19.11
C LEU A 330 -3.71 11.65 -20.21
N MET A 331 -3.74 12.21 -21.42
CA MET A 331 -4.46 11.58 -22.53
C MET A 331 -3.80 10.26 -22.95
N THR A 332 -2.46 10.17 -22.90
CA THR A 332 -1.72 8.92 -23.17
C THR A 332 -2.15 7.82 -22.20
N ALA A 333 -2.28 8.12 -20.91
CA ALA A 333 -2.78 7.18 -19.92
C ALA A 333 -4.19 6.69 -20.27
N ARG A 334 -5.12 7.60 -20.62
CA ARG A 334 -6.48 7.23 -21.03
C ARG A 334 -6.51 6.38 -22.32
N PHE A 335 -5.58 6.59 -23.25
CA PHE A 335 -5.42 5.72 -24.41
C PHE A 335 -4.87 4.34 -24.03
N ARG A 336 -3.87 4.27 -23.15
CA ARG A 336 -3.33 2.99 -22.62
C ARG A 336 -4.40 2.18 -21.90
N LEU A 337 -5.34 2.82 -21.21
CA LEU A 337 -6.50 2.19 -20.59
C LEU A 337 -7.55 1.69 -21.59
N GLY A 338 -7.38 2.01 -22.88
CA GLY A 338 -8.30 1.61 -23.97
C GLY A 338 -9.62 2.37 -23.98
N MET A 339 -9.71 3.54 -23.34
CA MET A 339 -10.97 4.28 -23.19
C MET A 339 -11.51 4.85 -24.51
N PHE A 340 -10.67 4.99 -25.52
CA PHE A 340 -11.03 5.58 -26.83
C PHE A 340 -11.01 4.56 -27.96
N ASP A 341 -10.74 3.29 -27.64
CA ASP A 341 -10.66 2.22 -28.65
C ASP A 341 -11.90 1.33 -28.64
N PRO A 342 -12.20 0.66 -29.76
CA PRO A 342 -13.28 -0.31 -29.79
C PRO A 342 -13.10 -1.38 -28.71
N PRO A 343 -14.15 -1.73 -27.95
CA PRO A 343 -14.04 -2.69 -26.85
C PRO A 343 -13.45 -4.05 -27.24
N GLN A 344 -13.57 -4.42 -28.53
CA GLN A 344 -13.06 -5.70 -29.06
C GLN A 344 -11.52 -5.76 -29.07
N LEU A 345 -10.85 -4.59 -29.11
CA LEU A 345 -9.39 -4.47 -29.10
C LEU A 345 -8.83 -4.47 -27.66
N VAL A 346 -9.66 -4.18 -26.65
CA VAL A 346 -9.26 -4.07 -25.26
C VAL A 346 -9.54 -5.38 -24.53
N PRO A 347 -8.52 -6.17 -24.16
CA PRO A 347 -8.73 -7.52 -23.55
C PRO A 347 -9.66 -7.49 -22.34
N TRP A 348 -9.51 -6.48 -21.50
CA TRP A 348 -10.22 -6.33 -20.23
C TRP A 348 -11.70 -5.95 -20.35
N SER A 349 -12.15 -5.50 -21.52
CA SER A 349 -13.55 -5.11 -21.76
C SER A 349 -14.55 -6.27 -21.66
N ARG A 350 -14.04 -7.51 -21.68
CA ARG A 350 -14.84 -8.75 -21.61
C ARG A 350 -15.05 -9.28 -20.19
N LEU A 351 -14.40 -8.69 -19.18
CA LEU A 351 -14.56 -9.12 -17.78
C LEU A 351 -16.01 -8.90 -17.34
N PRO A 352 -16.74 -9.97 -16.96
CA PRO A 352 -18.13 -9.84 -16.54
C PRO A 352 -18.22 -9.39 -15.08
N TYR A 353 -19.33 -8.74 -14.72
CA TYR A 353 -19.55 -8.28 -13.33
C TYR A 353 -19.53 -9.43 -12.30
N SER A 354 -19.78 -10.68 -12.73
CA SER A 354 -19.78 -11.86 -11.86
C SER A 354 -18.41 -12.21 -11.26
N VAL A 355 -17.31 -11.60 -11.71
CA VAL A 355 -16.00 -11.75 -11.05
C VAL A 355 -15.96 -11.00 -9.73
N ASN A 356 -16.80 -9.95 -9.58
CA ASN A 356 -16.89 -9.17 -8.35
C ASN A 356 -17.42 -10.05 -7.21
N GLN A 357 -16.64 -10.14 -6.13
CA GLN A 357 -16.90 -11.02 -4.99
C GLN A 357 -17.16 -12.50 -5.37
N SER A 358 -16.41 -12.98 -6.36
CA SER A 358 -16.49 -14.39 -6.78
C SER A 358 -16.02 -15.33 -5.66
N PRO A 359 -16.45 -16.61 -5.67
CA PRO A 359 -15.95 -17.60 -4.72
C PRO A 359 -14.41 -17.74 -4.73
N GLN A 360 -13.77 -17.50 -5.89
CA GLN A 360 -12.32 -17.53 -6.03
C GLN A 360 -11.68 -16.37 -5.29
N HIS A 361 -12.22 -15.14 -5.41
CA HIS A 361 -11.73 -13.98 -4.69
C HIS A 361 -11.99 -14.09 -3.18
N ASP A 362 -13.10 -14.67 -2.79
CA ASP A 362 -13.40 -14.95 -1.39
C ASP A 362 -12.42 -15.98 -0.78
N ALA A 363 -12.08 -17.03 -1.51
CA ALA A 363 -11.07 -18.00 -1.09
C ALA A 363 -9.66 -17.35 -1.01
N LEU A 364 -9.34 -16.44 -1.94
CA LEU A 364 -8.08 -15.69 -1.92
C LEU A 364 -8.04 -14.74 -0.71
N ALA A 365 -9.14 -14.04 -0.39
CA ALA A 365 -9.25 -13.19 0.80
C ALA A 365 -9.05 -14.01 2.07
N ARG A 366 -9.60 -15.24 2.12
CA ARG A 366 -9.34 -16.17 3.21
C ARG A 366 -7.88 -16.53 3.33
N ARG A 367 -7.22 -16.96 2.24
CA ARG A 367 -5.80 -17.30 2.22
C ARG A 367 -4.93 -16.12 2.67
N ALA A 368 -5.20 -14.92 2.16
CA ALA A 368 -4.47 -13.71 2.54
C ALA A 368 -4.60 -13.42 4.05
N ALA A 369 -5.79 -13.61 4.62
CA ALA A 369 -6.00 -13.47 6.06
C ALA A 369 -5.25 -14.55 6.86
N ASP A 370 -5.30 -15.82 6.45
CA ASP A 370 -4.57 -16.92 7.10
C ASP A 370 -3.06 -16.64 7.14
N GLU A 371 -2.47 -16.16 6.02
CA GLU A 371 -1.04 -15.87 5.93
C GLU A 371 -0.61 -14.60 6.66
N SER A 372 -1.54 -13.67 6.95
CA SER A 372 -1.27 -12.41 7.65
C SER A 372 -1.23 -12.54 9.18
N ILE A 373 -1.85 -13.56 9.77
CA ILE A 373 -1.93 -13.74 11.23
C ILE A 373 -0.53 -13.94 11.82
N VAL A 374 -0.17 -13.12 12.83
CA VAL A 374 1.11 -13.22 13.54
C VAL A 374 0.89 -13.79 14.94
N LEU A 375 1.57 -14.87 15.27
CA LEU A 375 1.63 -15.41 16.62
C LEU A 375 2.74 -14.69 17.39
N LEU A 376 2.36 -13.81 18.33
CA LEU A 376 3.32 -13.02 19.11
C LEU A 376 3.82 -13.75 20.36
N LYS A 377 2.96 -14.57 20.97
CA LYS A 377 3.30 -15.35 22.16
C LYS A 377 2.50 -16.65 22.19
N ASN A 378 3.14 -17.75 22.64
CA ASN A 378 2.46 -19.01 22.94
C ASN A 378 3.27 -19.83 23.97
N ASN A 379 2.72 -19.94 25.16
CA ASN A 379 3.28 -20.77 26.23
C ASN A 379 2.70 -22.19 26.22
N GLY A 380 2.35 -22.72 25.06
CA GLY A 380 1.77 -24.05 24.88
C GLY A 380 0.25 -24.11 25.04
N LEU A 381 -0.46 -22.96 25.06
CA LEU A 381 -1.92 -22.91 25.11
C LEU A 381 -2.55 -23.14 23.73
N LEU A 382 -1.91 -22.64 22.69
CA LEU A 382 -2.38 -22.80 21.32
C LEU A 382 -1.60 -23.91 20.58
N PRO A 383 -2.25 -24.65 19.67
CA PRO A 383 -3.67 -24.57 19.32
C PRO A 383 -4.58 -25.08 20.45
N LEU A 384 -5.82 -24.56 20.49
CA LEU A 384 -6.81 -24.96 21.47
C LEU A 384 -7.23 -26.43 21.25
N SER A 385 -7.46 -27.15 22.38
CA SER A 385 -8.00 -28.50 22.29
C SER A 385 -9.39 -28.51 21.65
N PRO A 386 -9.70 -29.48 20.78
CA PRO A 386 -11.04 -29.66 20.25
C PRO A 386 -12.07 -30.05 21.34
N ASP A 387 -11.60 -30.50 22.52
CA ASP A 387 -12.44 -30.92 23.64
C ASP A 387 -12.84 -29.78 24.60
N VAL A 388 -12.61 -28.53 24.21
CA VAL A 388 -13.09 -27.35 24.95
C VAL A 388 -14.61 -27.30 24.88
N HIS A 389 -15.28 -27.30 26.04
CA HIS A 389 -16.74 -27.34 26.13
C HIS A 389 -17.38 -25.95 26.24
N ARG A 390 -16.71 -25.00 26.89
CA ARG A 390 -17.24 -23.65 27.06
C ARG A 390 -16.19 -22.59 26.81
N ILE A 391 -16.47 -21.70 25.86
CA ILE A 391 -15.57 -20.63 25.43
C ILE A 391 -16.26 -19.30 25.72
N ALA A 392 -15.59 -18.40 26.44
CA ALA A 392 -16.00 -17.02 26.56
C ALA A 392 -15.24 -16.16 25.54
N VAL A 393 -15.92 -15.62 24.56
CA VAL A 393 -15.39 -14.62 23.62
C VAL A 393 -15.76 -13.25 24.15
N ILE A 394 -14.77 -12.44 24.51
CA ILE A 394 -14.96 -11.17 25.22
C ILE A 394 -14.20 -10.07 24.49
N GLY A 395 -14.78 -8.89 24.40
CA GLY A 395 -14.08 -7.71 23.95
C GLY A 395 -14.81 -6.91 22.85
N PRO A 396 -14.40 -5.64 22.66
CA PRO A 396 -15.10 -4.69 21.80
C PRO A 396 -15.02 -5.01 20.31
N THR A 397 -13.98 -5.73 19.88
CA THR A 397 -13.76 -6.02 18.45
C THR A 397 -14.16 -7.45 18.06
N ALA A 398 -14.77 -8.21 19.00
CA ALA A 398 -15.08 -9.62 18.78
C ALA A 398 -16.24 -9.86 17.78
N ASP A 399 -17.33 -9.11 17.91
CA ASP A 399 -18.53 -9.23 17.07
C ASP A 399 -18.82 -7.92 16.29
N ASP A 400 -17.76 -7.30 15.80
CA ASP A 400 -17.82 -6.08 14.99
C ASP A 400 -17.14 -6.32 13.63
N VAL A 401 -17.71 -5.70 12.60
CA VAL A 401 -17.15 -5.75 11.23
C VAL A 401 -16.10 -4.66 11.01
N ALA A 402 -16.19 -3.52 11.70
CA ALA A 402 -15.26 -2.40 11.51
C ALA A 402 -13.78 -2.80 11.64
N PRO A 403 -13.35 -3.56 12.68
CA PRO A 403 -11.96 -3.96 12.81
C PRO A 403 -11.48 -4.95 11.72
N LEU A 404 -12.38 -5.48 10.89
CA LEU A 404 -11.99 -6.32 9.76
C LEU A 404 -11.56 -5.50 8.54
N LEU A 405 -12.11 -4.28 8.37
CA LEU A 405 -12.11 -3.59 7.09
C LEU A 405 -10.91 -2.67 6.86
N GLY A 406 -10.39 -2.01 7.89
CA GLY A 406 -9.34 -1.00 7.72
C GLY A 406 -9.81 0.24 6.95
N ASN A 407 -8.87 1.13 6.54
CA ASN A 407 -9.20 2.30 5.73
C ASN A 407 -9.27 1.94 4.23
N TYR A 408 -9.99 2.73 3.44
CA TYR A 408 -10.15 2.56 1.97
C TYR A 408 -10.69 1.18 1.55
N HIS A 409 -11.85 0.80 2.06
CA HIS A 409 -12.51 -0.48 1.75
C HIS A 409 -13.79 -0.32 0.93
N GLY A 410 -14.20 -1.39 0.26
CA GLY A 410 -15.54 -1.60 -0.29
C GLY A 410 -16.48 -2.23 0.74
N THR A 411 -17.69 -2.59 0.32
CA THR A 411 -18.64 -3.29 1.17
C THR A 411 -18.56 -4.80 0.90
N PRO A 412 -18.07 -5.63 1.85
CA PRO A 412 -18.05 -7.06 1.67
C PRO A 412 -19.47 -7.65 1.75
N LYS A 413 -19.75 -8.69 0.95
CA LYS A 413 -21.08 -9.31 0.93
C LYS A 413 -21.41 -10.08 2.20
N SER A 414 -20.43 -10.77 2.77
CA SER A 414 -20.64 -11.67 3.91
C SER A 414 -19.37 -11.72 4.76
N PRO A 415 -19.02 -10.62 5.47
CA PRO A 415 -17.89 -10.62 6.37
C PRO A 415 -18.14 -11.58 7.53
N VAL A 416 -17.08 -12.18 8.04
CA VAL A 416 -17.12 -13.09 9.18
C VAL A 416 -16.40 -12.44 10.36
N THR A 417 -17.14 -12.08 11.43
CA THR A 417 -16.56 -11.55 12.67
C THR A 417 -15.77 -12.63 13.41
N ILE A 418 -14.89 -12.24 14.32
CA ILE A 418 -14.09 -13.19 15.08
C ILE A 418 -14.99 -14.11 15.91
N LEU A 419 -16.04 -13.57 16.54
CA LEU A 419 -17.04 -14.36 17.25
C LEU A 419 -17.72 -15.39 16.34
N GLN A 420 -18.13 -14.99 15.15
CA GLN A 420 -18.76 -15.91 14.18
C GLN A 420 -17.79 -17.01 13.74
N GLY A 421 -16.51 -16.65 13.51
CA GLY A 421 -15.46 -17.61 13.19
C GLY A 421 -15.24 -18.62 14.30
N VAL A 422 -15.15 -18.20 15.55
CA VAL A 422 -15.00 -19.08 16.73
C VAL A 422 -16.20 -20.01 16.88
N ARG A 423 -17.43 -19.50 16.74
CA ARG A 423 -18.64 -20.33 16.77
C ARG A 423 -18.66 -21.40 15.68
N ALA A 424 -18.25 -21.05 14.47
CA ALA A 424 -18.18 -21.99 13.36
C ALA A 424 -17.05 -23.02 13.54
N ALA A 425 -15.94 -22.64 14.17
CA ALA A 425 -14.81 -23.53 14.41
C ALA A 425 -15.03 -24.50 15.56
N ALA A 426 -15.84 -24.14 16.57
CA ALA A 426 -16.13 -24.93 17.77
C ALA A 426 -17.63 -25.28 17.89
N PRO A 427 -18.21 -26.06 16.96
CA PRO A 427 -19.67 -26.30 16.90
C PRO A 427 -20.21 -27.13 18.07
N HIS A 428 -19.35 -27.79 18.84
CA HIS A 428 -19.70 -28.58 20.01
C HIS A 428 -19.51 -27.85 21.35
N ALA A 429 -18.88 -26.66 21.31
CA ALA A 429 -18.68 -25.83 22.48
C ALA A 429 -19.82 -24.84 22.68
N GLU A 430 -20.15 -24.55 23.92
CA GLU A 430 -20.97 -23.38 24.26
C GLU A 430 -20.12 -22.12 24.15
N VAL A 431 -20.37 -21.29 23.14
CA VAL A 431 -19.66 -20.02 22.91
C VAL A 431 -20.49 -18.86 23.41
N VAL A 432 -20.09 -18.30 24.56
CA VAL A 432 -20.73 -17.14 25.21
C VAL A 432 -19.98 -15.88 24.79
N TYR A 433 -20.73 -14.83 24.45
CA TYR A 433 -20.17 -13.52 24.12
C TYR A 433 -20.47 -12.51 25.23
N ALA A 434 -19.51 -11.61 25.51
CA ALA A 434 -19.71 -10.42 26.30
C ALA A 434 -18.83 -9.27 25.74
N HIS A 435 -19.42 -8.08 25.63
CA HIS A 435 -18.70 -6.89 25.13
C HIS A 435 -17.57 -6.48 26.08
N GLY A 436 -17.86 -6.29 27.36
CA GLY A 436 -16.91 -6.11 28.46
C GLY A 436 -16.27 -4.73 28.58
N ALA A 437 -15.85 -4.11 27.48
CA ALA A 437 -15.26 -2.77 27.45
C ALA A 437 -15.48 -2.12 26.09
N ASP A 438 -15.51 -0.78 26.05
CA ASP A 438 -15.49 -0.04 24.80
C ASP A 438 -14.08 0.02 24.18
N LEU A 439 -14.02 0.38 22.89
CA LEU A 439 -12.75 0.54 22.14
C LEU A 439 -11.79 1.53 22.83
N VAL A 440 -12.34 2.65 23.28
CA VAL A 440 -11.63 3.69 24.05
C VAL A 440 -12.61 4.38 25.00
N GLU A 441 -12.10 4.90 26.10
CA GLU A 441 -12.91 5.61 27.07
C GLU A 441 -13.59 6.84 26.45
N GLY A 442 -14.90 6.95 26.67
CA GLY A 442 -15.71 8.10 26.19
C GLY A 442 -16.03 8.06 24.69
N ILE A 443 -15.82 6.94 24.02
CA ILE A 443 -16.15 6.82 22.59
C ILE A 443 -17.65 7.10 22.36
N LYS A 444 -17.93 7.86 21.31
CA LYS A 444 -19.30 8.15 20.89
C LYS A 444 -20.06 6.88 20.55
N GLY A 445 -21.21 6.68 21.18
CA GLY A 445 -22.01 5.45 21.00
C GLY A 445 -21.56 4.26 21.85
N GLY A 446 -20.59 4.46 22.72
CA GLY A 446 -20.12 3.42 23.67
C GLY A 446 -21.19 2.98 24.67
N THR A 447 -20.86 2.00 25.48
CA THR A 447 -21.81 1.39 26.44
C THR A 447 -22.30 2.39 27.49
N GLN A 448 -23.61 2.39 27.75
CA GLN A 448 -24.23 3.24 28.77
C GLN A 448 -23.92 2.77 30.20
N HIS A 449 -23.54 1.50 30.37
CA HIS A 449 -23.31 0.83 31.66
C HIS A 449 -22.00 0.05 31.66
N PRO A 450 -20.83 0.73 31.65
CA PRO A 450 -19.54 0.06 31.56
C PRO A 450 -19.28 -0.93 32.69
N ALA A 451 -19.71 -0.62 33.91
CA ALA A 451 -19.54 -1.50 35.06
C ALA A 451 -20.33 -2.82 34.92
N GLU A 452 -21.58 -2.74 34.43
CA GLU A 452 -22.41 -3.93 34.17
C GLU A 452 -21.85 -4.79 33.06
N ALA A 453 -21.38 -4.19 31.96
CA ALA A 453 -20.74 -4.88 30.85
C ALA A 453 -19.46 -5.63 31.31
N ARG A 454 -18.65 -4.99 32.15
CA ARG A 454 -17.47 -5.60 32.75
C ARG A 454 -17.84 -6.77 33.67
N GLU A 455 -18.87 -6.61 34.53
CA GLU A 455 -19.34 -7.71 35.39
C GLU A 455 -19.88 -8.89 34.59
N GLU A 456 -20.60 -8.64 33.50
CA GLU A 456 -21.09 -9.69 32.58
C GLU A 456 -19.92 -10.46 31.97
N ALA A 457 -18.88 -9.76 31.48
CA ALA A 457 -17.67 -10.35 30.96
C ALA A 457 -16.95 -11.24 31.98
N LEU A 458 -16.82 -10.77 33.25
CA LEU A 458 -16.20 -11.54 34.30
C LEU A 458 -17.04 -12.78 34.72
N ARG A 459 -18.37 -12.68 34.67
CA ARG A 459 -19.24 -13.85 34.88
C ARG A 459 -19.08 -14.88 33.77
N ALA A 460 -19.05 -14.43 32.49
CA ALA A 460 -18.81 -15.30 31.36
C ALA A 460 -17.45 -16.02 31.47
N ALA A 461 -16.39 -15.27 31.81
CA ALA A 461 -15.05 -15.81 31.97
C ALA A 461 -14.96 -16.87 33.09
N LYS A 462 -15.51 -16.60 34.27
CA LYS A 462 -15.49 -17.54 35.41
C LYS A 462 -16.15 -18.89 35.11
N ASN A 463 -17.16 -18.89 34.25
CA ASN A 463 -17.92 -20.08 33.86
C ASN A 463 -17.34 -20.77 32.62
N ALA A 464 -16.33 -20.23 31.95
CA ALA A 464 -15.71 -20.81 30.76
C ALA A 464 -14.53 -21.71 31.09
N ASP A 465 -14.15 -22.60 30.18
CA ASP A 465 -12.91 -23.35 30.19
C ASP A 465 -11.74 -22.49 29.75
N ILE A 466 -12.01 -21.60 28.79
CA ILE A 466 -11.06 -20.68 28.20
C ILE A 466 -11.71 -19.33 27.83
N VAL A 467 -10.94 -18.25 27.91
CA VAL A 467 -11.32 -16.91 27.50
C VAL A 467 -10.55 -16.54 26.23
N ILE A 468 -11.26 -16.09 25.21
CA ILE A 468 -10.68 -15.42 24.04
C ILE A 468 -11.03 -13.95 24.18
N PHE A 469 -10.06 -13.12 24.58
CA PHE A 469 -10.22 -11.67 24.64
C PHE A 469 -9.82 -11.07 23.29
N VAL A 470 -10.77 -10.40 22.61
CA VAL A 470 -10.58 -9.77 21.32
C VAL A 470 -10.63 -8.26 21.50
N GLY A 471 -9.49 -7.62 21.41
CA GLY A 471 -9.33 -6.19 21.64
C GLY A 471 -8.39 -5.55 20.64
N GLY A 472 -8.14 -4.27 20.83
CA GLY A 472 -7.28 -3.48 19.98
C GLY A 472 -7.98 -2.25 19.44
N LEU A 473 -7.81 -1.97 18.16
CA LEU A 473 -8.23 -0.74 17.51
C LEU A 473 -9.12 -1.02 16.29
N THR A 474 -9.65 0.07 15.71
CA THR A 474 -10.29 0.11 14.41
C THR A 474 -9.77 1.30 13.61
N ALA A 475 -9.98 1.29 12.30
CA ALA A 475 -9.65 2.42 11.44
C ALA A 475 -10.49 3.69 11.72
N ASP A 476 -11.47 3.60 12.62
CA ASP A 476 -12.22 4.78 13.09
C ASP A 476 -11.47 5.56 14.20
N LEU A 477 -10.39 4.99 14.76
CA LEU A 477 -9.54 5.63 15.77
C LEU A 477 -8.19 6.07 15.19
N GLU A 478 -7.66 5.33 14.21
CA GLU A 478 -6.39 5.64 13.56
C GLU A 478 -6.56 5.67 12.05
N GLY A 479 -6.10 6.72 11.38
CA GLY A 479 -6.28 6.89 9.93
C GLY A 479 -5.92 8.26 9.44
N GLU A 480 -6.48 8.63 8.29
CA GLU A 480 -6.23 9.87 7.58
C GLU A 480 -7.03 11.02 8.16
N GLU A 481 -6.33 12.04 8.68
CA GLU A 481 -6.89 13.34 9.15
C GLU A 481 -8.35 13.25 9.66
N MET A 482 -8.50 12.72 10.84
CA MET A 482 -9.80 12.43 11.43
C MET A 482 -10.16 13.43 12.51
N ASP A 483 -11.46 13.71 12.68
CA ASP A 483 -11.99 14.42 13.84
C ASP A 483 -12.10 13.45 15.04
N VAL A 484 -10.95 13.02 15.53
CA VAL A 484 -10.78 12.08 16.64
C VAL A 484 -9.95 12.75 17.74
N ASP A 485 -10.52 12.79 18.95
CA ASP A 485 -9.87 13.29 20.17
C ASP A 485 -10.33 12.42 21.35
N TYR A 486 -9.61 11.32 21.57
CA TYR A 486 -9.83 10.37 22.66
C TYR A 486 -8.53 10.08 23.38
N PRO A 487 -8.54 9.55 24.62
CA PRO A 487 -7.32 9.13 25.31
C PRO A 487 -6.48 8.19 24.44
N GLY A 488 -5.27 8.61 24.09
CA GLY A 488 -4.34 7.86 23.23
C GLY A 488 -4.46 8.15 21.73
N PHE A 489 -5.37 9.05 21.29
CA PHE A 489 -5.62 9.37 19.88
C PHE A 489 -5.90 10.86 19.68
N ALA A 490 -5.35 11.45 18.61
CA ALA A 490 -5.65 12.82 18.21
C ALA A 490 -5.47 12.99 16.69
N GLY A 491 -6.48 13.54 16.00
CA GLY A 491 -6.41 13.91 14.59
C GLY A 491 -6.20 12.74 13.61
N GLY A 492 -6.42 11.50 14.05
CA GLY A 492 -6.15 10.29 13.29
C GLY A 492 -4.85 9.57 13.70
N ASP A 493 -3.95 10.25 14.43
CA ASP A 493 -2.69 9.66 14.92
C ASP A 493 -2.81 9.13 16.36
N ARG A 494 -1.87 8.26 16.73
CA ARG A 494 -1.68 7.78 18.08
C ARG A 494 -0.89 8.79 18.92
N THR A 495 -1.34 9.02 20.17
CA THR A 495 -0.59 9.78 21.18
C THR A 495 -0.04 8.87 22.28
N ASP A 496 -0.54 7.65 22.38
CA ASP A 496 -0.06 6.58 23.25
C ASP A 496 -0.09 5.25 22.49
N LEU A 497 0.96 4.44 22.60
CA LEU A 497 1.06 3.13 21.93
C LEU A 497 0.43 1.98 22.72
N ARG A 498 0.05 2.21 23.99
CA ARG A 498 -0.56 1.17 24.82
C ARG A 498 -1.93 0.76 24.30
N LEU A 499 -2.36 -0.42 24.67
CA LEU A 499 -3.77 -0.80 24.54
C LEU A 499 -4.62 0.21 25.31
N PRO A 500 -5.80 0.65 24.82
CA PRO A 500 -6.68 1.57 25.55
C PRO A 500 -6.94 1.07 26.98
N ALA A 501 -6.90 1.99 27.96
CA ALA A 501 -6.87 1.64 29.37
C ALA A 501 -8.07 0.79 29.83
N SER A 502 -9.27 1.04 29.30
CA SER A 502 -10.47 0.23 29.57
C SER A 502 -10.32 -1.24 29.15
N GLN A 503 -9.65 -1.47 28.02
CA GLN A 503 -9.37 -2.82 27.50
C GLN A 503 -8.28 -3.52 28.31
N GLU A 504 -7.18 -2.82 28.64
CA GLU A 504 -6.09 -3.39 29.44
C GLU A 504 -6.58 -3.78 30.83
N GLN A 505 -7.33 -2.90 31.53
CA GLN A 505 -7.94 -3.19 32.83
C GLN A 505 -8.91 -4.37 32.78
N LEU A 506 -9.67 -4.54 31.71
CA LEU A 506 -10.52 -5.72 31.54
C LEU A 506 -9.69 -6.97 31.36
N LEU A 507 -8.65 -6.93 30.52
CA LEU A 507 -7.74 -8.07 30.30
C LEU A 507 -7.07 -8.53 31.61
N GLU A 508 -6.60 -7.58 32.44
CA GLU A 508 -6.06 -7.87 33.79
C GLU A 508 -7.08 -8.57 34.67
N ALA A 509 -8.32 -8.07 34.68
CA ALA A 509 -9.39 -8.65 35.49
C ALA A 509 -9.81 -10.06 34.98
N LEU A 510 -9.78 -10.29 33.67
CA LEU A 510 -10.02 -11.60 33.08
C LEU A 510 -8.91 -12.59 33.50
N GLN A 511 -7.65 -12.17 33.39
CA GLN A 511 -6.51 -13.00 33.83
C GLN A 511 -6.58 -13.34 35.34
N ALA A 512 -7.04 -12.40 36.15
CA ALA A 512 -7.23 -12.60 37.60
C ALA A 512 -8.34 -13.62 37.94
N THR A 513 -9.19 -14.03 37.00
CA THR A 513 -10.17 -15.11 37.19
C THR A 513 -9.52 -16.48 37.30
N GLY A 514 -8.23 -16.62 36.95
CA GLY A 514 -7.48 -17.87 36.93
C GLY A 514 -7.79 -18.78 35.73
N LYS A 515 -8.61 -18.31 34.78
CA LYS A 515 -8.87 -19.02 33.52
C LYS A 515 -7.79 -18.72 32.50
N PRO A 516 -7.41 -19.68 31.63
CA PRO A 516 -6.49 -19.38 30.53
C PRO A 516 -7.10 -18.35 29.58
N VAL A 517 -6.33 -17.32 29.22
CA VAL A 517 -6.74 -16.23 28.34
C VAL A 517 -5.89 -16.26 27.08
N VAL A 518 -6.54 -16.19 25.91
CA VAL A 518 -5.88 -15.86 24.64
C VAL A 518 -6.23 -14.43 24.29
N LEU A 519 -5.22 -13.60 24.04
CA LEU A 519 -5.41 -12.24 23.53
C LEU A 519 -5.34 -12.27 22.00
N VAL A 520 -6.38 -11.78 21.35
CA VAL A 520 -6.42 -11.53 19.90
C VAL A 520 -6.48 -10.03 19.68
N LEU A 521 -5.49 -9.48 18.98
CA LEU A 521 -5.35 -8.06 18.71
C LEU A 521 -5.79 -7.71 17.29
N THR A 522 -6.63 -6.71 17.16
CA THR A 522 -6.93 -6.01 15.89
C THR A 522 -6.31 -4.62 15.93
N THR A 523 -5.47 -4.27 14.96
CA THR A 523 -4.80 -2.97 14.90
C THR A 523 -4.14 -2.76 13.55
N GLY A 524 -3.98 -1.52 13.12
CA GLY A 524 -3.18 -1.16 11.95
C GLY A 524 -1.76 -0.68 12.29
N SER A 525 -1.45 -0.54 13.57
CA SER A 525 -0.18 -0.02 14.08
C SER A 525 0.39 -0.88 15.20
N ALA A 526 1.62 -0.58 15.66
CA ALA A 526 2.22 -1.27 16.78
C ALA A 526 1.48 -0.96 18.10
N LEU A 527 1.23 -1.99 18.91
CA LEU A 527 0.67 -1.89 20.24
C LEU A 527 1.71 -2.29 21.29
N ALA A 528 1.90 -1.43 22.28
CA ALA A 528 2.69 -1.75 23.46
C ALA A 528 1.83 -2.56 24.44
N VAL A 529 2.01 -3.87 24.42
CA VAL A 529 1.26 -4.84 25.24
C VAL A 529 2.17 -5.53 26.28
N ASP A 530 3.02 -4.74 26.92
CA ASP A 530 4.06 -5.21 27.85
C ASP A 530 3.48 -6.06 28.99
N TRP A 531 2.35 -5.63 29.57
CA TRP A 531 1.69 -6.38 30.61
C TRP A 531 1.19 -7.75 30.09
N ALA A 532 0.51 -7.74 28.93
CA ALA A 532 0.01 -8.99 28.34
C ALA A 532 1.16 -9.93 27.94
N GLN A 533 2.28 -9.40 27.42
CA GLN A 533 3.47 -10.20 27.14
C GLN A 533 4.00 -10.94 28.36
N GLN A 534 3.88 -10.38 29.56
CA GLN A 534 4.32 -11.00 30.76
C GLN A 534 3.29 -12.03 31.33
N HIS A 535 1.99 -11.72 31.27
CA HIS A 535 0.97 -12.40 32.05
C HIS A 535 0.03 -13.29 31.22
N VAL A 536 -0.22 -12.98 29.96
CA VAL A 536 -1.15 -13.73 29.09
C VAL A 536 -0.40 -14.89 28.40
N PRO A 537 -0.91 -16.13 28.41
CA PRO A 537 -0.20 -17.29 27.87
C PRO A 537 -0.10 -17.30 26.33
N ALA A 538 -1.03 -16.68 25.60
CA ALA A 538 -1.00 -16.65 24.14
C ALA A 538 -1.53 -15.32 23.60
N ILE A 539 -0.84 -14.78 22.58
CA ILE A 539 -1.18 -13.52 21.91
C ILE A 539 -1.10 -13.71 20.39
N LEU A 540 -2.22 -13.44 19.72
CA LEU A 540 -2.34 -13.40 18.26
C LEU A 540 -2.56 -11.95 17.79
N LEU A 541 -1.93 -11.56 16.71
CA LEU A 541 -2.18 -10.28 16.01
C LEU A 541 -2.82 -10.58 14.66
N ALA A 542 -4.01 -10.03 14.46
CA ALA A 542 -4.80 -10.23 13.26
C ALA A 542 -4.72 -9.05 12.29
N TRP A 543 -4.16 -7.89 12.68
CA TRP A 543 -4.20 -6.64 11.93
C TRP A 543 -5.65 -6.17 11.69
N TYR A 544 -5.98 -5.66 10.50
CA TYR A 544 -7.33 -5.52 9.96
C TYR A 544 -7.47 -6.59 8.87
N PRO A 545 -8.02 -7.78 9.19
CA PRO A 545 -7.74 -9.00 8.44
C PRO A 545 -8.67 -9.24 7.23
N GLY A 546 -9.49 -8.26 6.85
CA GLY A 546 -10.40 -8.38 5.72
C GLY A 546 -11.64 -9.22 6.00
N GLN A 547 -12.46 -9.43 4.97
CA GLN A 547 -13.80 -10.05 5.09
C GLN A 547 -13.80 -11.48 5.67
N ARG A 548 -12.67 -12.20 5.60
CA ARG A 548 -12.52 -13.57 6.12
C ARG A 548 -11.70 -13.65 7.40
N GLY A 549 -11.41 -12.50 8.01
CA GLY A 549 -10.57 -12.41 9.19
C GLY A 549 -11.04 -13.25 10.37
N GLY A 550 -12.32 -13.25 10.66
CA GLY A 550 -12.85 -14.09 11.75
C GLY A 550 -12.66 -15.59 11.54
N THR A 551 -12.76 -16.05 10.28
CA THR A 551 -12.45 -17.45 9.95
C THR A 551 -10.96 -17.74 10.12
N ALA A 552 -10.07 -16.86 9.63
CA ALA A 552 -8.62 -17.03 9.74
C ALA A 552 -8.14 -17.06 11.19
N VAL A 553 -8.63 -16.13 12.02
CA VAL A 553 -8.35 -16.10 13.46
C VAL A 553 -8.80 -17.40 14.14
N ALA A 554 -10.02 -17.85 13.87
CA ALA A 554 -10.54 -19.09 14.44
C ALA A 554 -9.71 -20.32 14.02
N ASP A 555 -9.30 -20.39 12.77
CA ASP A 555 -8.49 -21.52 12.28
C ASP A 555 -7.07 -21.51 12.87
N ALA A 556 -6.48 -20.34 13.10
CA ALA A 556 -5.24 -20.21 13.86
C ALA A 556 -5.45 -20.68 15.33
N LEU A 557 -6.52 -20.22 16.00
CA LEU A 557 -6.82 -20.61 17.38
C LEU A 557 -6.95 -22.13 17.57
N PHE A 558 -7.61 -22.82 16.62
CA PHE A 558 -7.88 -24.27 16.70
C PHE A 558 -6.87 -25.12 15.89
N GLY A 559 -5.77 -24.54 15.40
CA GLY A 559 -4.68 -25.25 14.73
C GLY A 559 -5.04 -25.84 13.34
N ARG A 560 -6.10 -25.33 12.70
CA ARG A 560 -6.43 -25.67 11.30
C ARG A 560 -5.46 -24.99 10.33
N THR A 561 -4.95 -23.81 10.70
CA THR A 561 -3.84 -23.13 10.07
C THR A 561 -2.73 -22.91 11.10
N ASN A 562 -1.48 -23.00 10.66
CA ASN A 562 -0.33 -22.69 11.49
C ASN A 562 0.07 -21.23 11.22
N PRO A 563 0.00 -20.31 12.20
CA PRO A 563 0.36 -18.91 11.99
C PRO A 563 1.78 -18.77 11.43
N ALA A 564 1.93 -17.94 10.41
CA ALA A 564 3.21 -17.73 9.76
C ALA A 564 3.41 -16.27 9.27
N GLY A 565 2.56 -15.35 9.69
CA GLY A 565 2.76 -13.92 9.49
C GLY A 565 4.00 -13.41 10.23
N ARG A 566 4.60 -12.34 9.74
CA ARG A 566 5.78 -11.69 10.31
C ARG A 566 5.51 -10.20 10.44
N LEU A 567 6.02 -9.58 11.52
CA LEU A 567 5.83 -8.15 11.75
C LEU A 567 6.56 -7.30 10.69
N PRO A 568 5.86 -6.49 9.90
CA PRO A 568 6.49 -5.56 8.96
C PRO A 568 6.94 -4.24 9.62
N ILE A 569 6.75 -4.13 10.93
CA ILE A 569 7.15 -2.99 11.76
C ILE A 569 7.67 -3.46 13.11
N THR A 570 8.52 -2.64 13.73
CA THR A 570 9.01 -2.82 15.09
C THR A 570 7.93 -2.45 16.11
N PHE A 571 7.66 -3.30 17.11
CA PHE A 571 6.81 -3.00 18.25
C PHE A 571 7.68 -2.53 19.40
N TYR A 572 7.44 -1.32 19.90
CA TYR A 572 8.19 -0.72 21.00
C TYR A 572 7.54 -1.03 22.36
N LYS A 573 8.32 -0.98 23.43
CA LYS A 573 7.83 -1.07 24.81
C LYS A 573 7.07 0.20 25.18
N ALA A 574 6.16 0.10 26.14
CA ALA A 574 5.30 1.20 26.56
C ALA A 574 6.06 2.43 27.11
N ASP A 575 7.23 2.21 27.72
CA ASP A 575 8.09 3.23 28.31
C ASP A 575 9.19 3.75 27.36
N GLU A 576 9.21 3.27 26.11
CA GLU A 576 10.21 3.70 25.12
C GLU A 576 10.01 5.16 24.73
N LYS A 577 11.09 5.92 24.78
CA LYS A 577 11.08 7.33 24.36
C LYS A 577 11.40 7.44 22.88
N LEU A 578 10.35 7.49 22.07
CA LEU A 578 10.49 7.73 20.65
C LEU A 578 10.96 9.17 20.37
N PRO A 579 11.72 9.41 19.29
CA PRO A 579 12.04 10.76 18.82
C PRO A 579 10.76 11.60 18.60
N PRO A 580 10.86 12.95 18.56
CA PRO A 580 9.73 13.83 18.23
C PRO A 580 9.05 13.38 16.93
N PHE A 581 7.73 13.40 16.86
CA PHE A 581 6.98 12.82 15.75
C PHE A 581 7.23 13.58 14.42
N ASP A 582 7.45 14.89 14.52
CA ASP A 582 7.80 15.79 13.42
C ASP A 582 9.27 15.74 12.99
N ASP A 583 10.14 15.04 13.74
CA ASP A 583 11.52 14.81 13.36
C ASP A 583 11.65 13.66 12.35
N TYR A 584 11.97 13.98 11.12
CA TYR A 584 12.06 13.02 10.00
C TYR A 584 13.44 12.35 9.85
N ARG A 585 14.37 12.61 10.77
CA ARG A 585 15.62 11.83 10.83
C ARG A 585 15.32 10.40 11.28
N MET A 586 16.01 9.46 10.66
CA MET A 586 15.79 8.04 10.94
C MET A 586 16.48 7.53 12.20
N GLU A 587 17.35 8.33 12.82
CA GLU A 587 18.06 7.94 14.05
C GLU A 587 17.08 7.57 15.17
N GLY A 588 17.32 6.41 15.80
CA GLY A 588 16.46 5.89 16.87
C GLY A 588 15.13 5.29 16.42
N ARG A 589 14.88 5.14 15.13
CA ARG A 589 13.64 4.61 14.57
C ARG A 589 13.85 3.30 13.83
N THR A 590 12.84 2.48 13.73
CA THR A 590 12.80 1.22 12.99
C THR A 590 13.91 0.23 13.41
N TYR A 591 13.82 -1.02 13.01
CA TYR A 591 14.88 -2.01 13.30
C TYR A 591 16.24 -1.63 12.72
N ARG A 592 16.26 -0.74 11.70
CA ARG A 592 17.51 -0.31 11.05
C ARG A 592 18.36 0.58 11.94
N TYR A 593 17.75 1.45 12.76
CA TYR A 593 18.46 2.49 13.53
C TYR A 593 18.18 2.46 15.04
N PHE A 594 17.11 1.78 15.49
CA PHE A 594 16.79 1.63 16.90
C PHE A 594 17.81 0.72 17.59
N LYS A 595 18.39 1.19 18.68
CA LYS A 595 19.43 0.47 19.42
C LYS A 595 18.94 -0.11 20.75
N GLY A 596 17.70 0.18 21.12
CA GLY A 596 17.04 -0.39 22.30
C GLY A 596 16.60 -1.83 22.07
N GLU A 597 15.93 -2.40 23.05
CA GLU A 597 15.31 -3.71 22.98
C GLU A 597 13.82 -3.54 22.68
N PRO A 598 13.33 -3.88 21.47
CA PRO A 598 11.91 -3.77 21.15
C PRO A 598 11.07 -4.78 21.93
N LEU A 599 9.77 -4.52 22.08
CA LEU A 599 8.82 -5.51 22.58
C LEU A 599 8.74 -6.71 21.63
N TYR A 600 8.59 -6.44 20.33
CA TYR A 600 8.76 -7.43 19.27
C TYR A 600 9.54 -6.81 18.10
N PRO A 601 10.58 -7.48 17.59
CA PRO A 601 11.41 -6.95 16.52
C PRO A 601 10.72 -7.06 15.14
N PHE A 602 11.15 -6.26 14.19
CA PHE A 602 10.79 -6.42 12.77
C PHE A 602 11.06 -7.86 12.29
N GLY A 603 10.15 -8.40 11.49
CA GLY A 603 10.24 -9.75 10.95
C GLY A 603 9.81 -10.85 11.93
N PHE A 604 9.45 -10.51 13.17
CA PHE A 604 9.09 -11.49 14.21
C PHE A 604 7.73 -12.12 13.96
N GLY A 605 7.62 -13.42 14.29
CA GLY A 605 6.40 -14.19 14.35
C GLY A 605 6.74 -15.64 14.72
N LEU A 606 5.96 -16.21 15.61
CA LEU A 606 6.08 -17.60 16.05
C LEU A 606 5.29 -18.55 15.14
N SER A 607 5.50 -19.85 15.33
CA SER A 607 4.80 -20.94 14.62
C SER A 607 4.47 -22.04 15.60
N TYR A 608 3.49 -22.90 15.29
CA TYR A 608 3.21 -24.13 16.03
C TYR A 608 4.25 -25.22 15.78
N THR A 609 5.13 -25.03 14.79
CA THR A 609 6.25 -25.93 14.51
C THR A 609 7.59 -25.23 14.72
N ARG A 610 8.71 -25.95 14.52
CA ARG A 610 10.05 -25.41 14.66
C ARG A 610 10.83 -25.60 13.37
N PHE A 611 11.60 -24.59 12.99
CA PHE A 611 12.45 -24.64 11.80
C PHE A 611 13.92 -24.58 12.19
N ALA A 612 14.72 -25.49 11.63
CA ALA A 612 16.16 -25.52 11.75
C ALA A 612 16.81 -25.00 10.46
N TYR A 613 17.85 -24.20 10.61
CA TYR A 613 18.61 -23.62 9.52
C TYR A 613 20.01 -24.20 9.52
N SER A 614 20.55 -24.57 8.35
CA SER A 614 21.87 -25.15 8.19
C SER A 614 22.51 -24.81 6.87
N ASP A 615 23.77 -25.20 6.70
CA ASP A 615 24.52 -25.21 5.44
C ASP A 615 24.58 -23.87 4.70
N LEU A 616 24.74 -22.74 5.46
CA LEU A 616 24.93 -21.43 4.83
C LEU A 616 26.23 -21.39 4.02
N GLN A 617 26.08 -21.17 2.73
CA GLN A 617 27.19 -21.06 1.80
C GLN A 617 27.10 -19.79 0.95
N LEU A 618 28.26 -19.23 0.65
CA LEU A 618 28.44 -18.22 -0.39
C LEU A 618 29.26 -18.86 -1.50
N ASP A 619 28.88 -18.64 -2.76
CA ASP A 619 29.64 -19.16 -3.91
C ASP A 619 31.02 -18.50 -4.02
N ARG A 620 31.21 -17.34 -3.40
CA ARG A 620 32.49 -16.61 -3.27
C ARG A 620 32.54 -15.79 -1.98
N ASN A 621 33.73 -15.65 -1.40
CA ASN A 621 33.94 -14.85 -0.17
C ASN A 621 34.53 -13.45 -0.48
N GLN A 622 34.82 -13.17 -1.77
CA GLN A 622 35.28 -11.86 -2.24
C GLN A 622 34.54 -11.51 -3.52
N ALA A 623 34.16 -10.27 -3.68
CA ALA A 623 33.43 -9.78 -4.85
C ALA A 623 33.80 -8.32 -5.13
N ALA A 624 33.90 -7.94 -6.39
CA ALA A 624 33.88 -6.54 -6.80
C ALA A 624 32.44 -5.98 -6.75
N ALA A 625 32.29 -4.67 -6.78
CA ALA A 625 30.97 -4.03 -6.75
C ALA A 625 30.02 -4.55 -7.85
N GLY A 626 30.53 -4.85 -9.05
CA GLY A 626 29.74 -5.34 -10.19
C GLY A 626 29.44 -6.85 -10.19
N ASP A 627 29.99 -7.58 -9.24
CA ASP A 627 29.78 -9.04 -9.15
C ASP A 627 28.41 -9.39 -8.54
N ARG A 628 28.09 -10.70 -8.60
CA ARG A 628 26.97 -11.29 -7.84
C ARG A 628 27.50 -12.36 -6.91
N ILE A 629 26.91 -12.44 -5.73
CA ILE A 629 27.20 -13.46 -4.71
C ILE A 629 25.93 -14.28 -4.54
N LYS A 630 26.02 -15.58 -4.80
CA LYS A 630 24.90 -16.48 -4.52
C LYS A 630 25.01 -16.99 -3.09
N VAL A 631 23.96 -16.73 -2.30
CA VAL A 631 23.78 -17.24 -0.94
C VAL A 631 22.87 -18.45 -1.00
N THR A 632 23.26 -19.56 -0.39
CA THR A 632 22.44 -20.77 -0.28
C THR A 632 22.43 -21.27 1.15
N LEU A 633 21.32 -21.82 1.58
CA LEU A 633 21.14 -22.46 2.89
C LEU A 633 20.08 -23.55 2.81
N LYS A 634 19.94 -24.33 3.86
CA LYS A 634 18.86 -25.28 4.03
C LYS A 634 17.98 -24.90 5.21
N VAL A 635 16.68 -25.11 5.03
CA VAL A 635 15.66 -24.96 6.09
C VAL A 635 14.91 -26.28 6.23
N LYS A 636 14.79 -26.77 7.46
CA LYS A 636 14.10 -28.02 7.78
C LYS A 636 13.00 -27.75 8.81
N ASN A 637 11.82 -28.30 8.57
CA ASN A 637 10.80 -28.40 9.60
C ASN A 637 11.19 -29.49 10.61
N ALA A 638 11.60 -29.08 11.80
CA ALA A 638 12.06 -29.95 12.88
C ALA A 638 10.97 -30.23 13.92
N GLY A 639 9.72 -29.80 13.66
CA GLY A 639 8.57 -30.03 14.53
C GLY A 639 7.61 -31.09 14.00
N GLU A 640 6.40 -31.12 14.56
CA GLU A 640 5.43 -32.21 14.34
C GLU A 640 4.26 -31.84 13.41
N CYS A 641 4.08 -30.56 13.07
CA CYS A 641 3.04 -30.10 12.14
C CYS A 641 3.63 -29.35 10.96
N ALA A 642 2.92 -29.34 9.83
CA ALA A 642 3.29 -28.55 8.65
C ALA A 642 3.21 -27.06 8.98
N GLY A 643 4.02 -26.26 8.30
CA GLY A 643 4.00 -24.82 8.46
C GLY A 643 4.87 -24.09 7.46
N ASP A 644 4.65 -22.78 7.40
CA ASP A 644 5.45 -21.89 6.58
C ASP A 644 6.53 -21.22 7.43
N GLU A 645 7.71 -21.09 6.85
CA GLU A 645 8.79 -20.26 7.38
C GLU A 645 9.08 -19.10 6.42
N VAL A 646 9.33 -17.92 6.99
CA VAL A 646 9.81 -16.76 6.24
C VAL A 646 11.30 -16.58 6.54
N VAL A 647 12.11 -17.10 5.63
CA VAL A 647 13.57 -16.95 5.69
C VAL A 647 13.96 -15.54 5.30
N GLN A 648 14.66 -14.81 6.18
CA GLN A 648 15.03 -13.42 6.00
C GLN A 648 16.55 -13.29 5.88
N LEU A 649 17.00 -12.60 4.83
CA LEU A 649 18.40 -12.28 4.61
C LEU A 649 18.64 -10.80 4.92
N TYR A 650 19.56 -10.55 5.82
CA TYR A 650 20.04 -9.23 6.18
C TYR A 650 21.50 -9.04 5.82
N LEU A 651 21.88 -7.82 5.46
CA LEU A 651 23.26 -7.40 5.26
C LEU A 651 23.67 -6.41 6.33
N GLN A 652 24.91 -6.57 6.83
CA GLN A 652 25.52 -5.70 7.82
C GLN A 652 26.92 -5.29 7.39
N PRO A 653 27.24 -3.98 7.27
CA PRO A 653 28.62 -3.52 7.15
C PRO A 653 29.36 -3.75 8.46
N LEU A 654 30.61 -4.23 8.39
CA LEU A 654 31.46 -4.52 9.55
C LEU A 654 32.60 -3.51 9.72
N HIS A 655 32.63 -2.44 8.95
CA HIS A 655 33.66 -1.42 8.95
C HIS A 655 33.08 -0.03 9.15
N GLU A 656 33.86 0.82 9.82
CA GLU A 656 33.60 2.26 9.97
C GLU A 656 34.17 3.00 8.72
N PRO A 657 33.66 4.18 8.37
CA PRO A 657 32.82 5.09 9.17
C PRO A 657 31.31 5.08 8.81
N HIS A 658 30.85 4.24 7.90
CA HIS A 658 29.50 4.35 7.32
C HIS A 658 28.47 3.41 7.94
N ALA A 659 28.82 2.62 8.96
CA ALA A 659 27.91 1.72 9.65
C ALA A 659 26.89 2.48 10.52
N ARG A 660 25.92 3.17 9.90
CA ARG A 660 24.81 3.82 10.62
C ARG A 660 23.68 2.86 10.94
N VAL A 661 23.47 1.87 10.08
CA VAL A 661 22.38 0.90 10.22
C VAL A 661 22.82 -0.31 11.04
N ASN A 662 21.91 -0.84 11.86
CA ASN A 662 22.17 -2.09 12.56
C ASN A 662 22.31 -3.25 11.55
N ARG A 663 21.40 -3.32 10.61
CA ARG A 663 21.34 -4.26 9.47
C ARG A 663 20.24 -3.84 8.51
N GLU A 664 20.22 -4.39 7.31
CA GLU A 664 19.21 -4.10 6.30
C GLU A 664 18.67 -5.40 5.67
N LEU A 665 17.36 -5.54 5.60
CA LEU A 665 16.71 -6.63 4.84
C LEU A 665 17.06 -6.47 3.36
N ARG A 666 17.56 -7.56 2.74
CA ARG A 666 17.89 -7.62 1.31
C ARG A 666 17.36 -8.88 0.63
N GLY A 667 16.65 -9.71 1.37
CA GLY A 667 15.99 -10.88 0.82
C GLY A 667 15.02 -11.51 1.79
N PHE A 668 13.94 -12.06 1.27
CA PHE A 668 13.04 -12.92 2.03
C PHE A 668 12.45 -14.01 1.13
N ARG A 669 12.13 -15.16 1.74
CA ARG A 669 11.47 -16.28 1.05
C ARG A 669 10.53 -16.98 2.01
N ARG A 670 9.27 -17.10 1.63
CA ARG A 670 8.30 -17.93 2.31
C ARG A 670 8.38 -19.35 1.75
N VAL A 671 8.51 -20.35 2.61
CA VAL A 671 8.62 -21.77 2.22
C VAL A 671 7.65 -22.59 3.08
N HIS A 672 6.88 -23.48 2.43
CA HIS A 672 5.99 -24.40 3.12
C HIS A 672 6.70 -25.75 3.30
N LEU A 673 6.72 -26.29 4.53
CA LEU A 673 7.44 -27.53 4.83
C LEU A 673 6.57 -28.47 5.67
N GLN A 674 6.49 -29.74 5.22
CA GLN A 674 5.93 -30.82 6.01
C GLN A 674 6.86 -31.21 7.18
N PRO A 675 6.37 -31.88 8.25
CA PRO A 675 7.23 -32.40 9.31
C PRO A 675 8.40 -33.23 8.75
N GLY A 676 9.63 -32.88 9.16
CA GLY A 676 10.86 -33.51 8.71
C GLY A 676 11.35 -33.09 7.32
N GLU A 677 10.55 -32.37 6.52
CA GLU A 677 10.96 -31.89 5.19
C GLU A 677 12.05 -30.82 5.29
N GLU A 678 13.01 -30.89 4.34
CA GLU A 678 14.12 -29.95 4.19
C GLU A 678 14.11 -29.38 2.79
N GLN A 679 14.24 -28.07 2.66
CA GLN A 679 14.32 -27.35 1.39
C GLN A 679 15.56 -26.46 1.33
N SER A 680 16.17 -26.35 0.14
CA SER A 680 17.22 -25.37 -0.14
C SER A 680 16.60 -24.04 -0.50
N VAL A 681 17.09 -22.96 0.13
CA VAL A 681 16.72 -21.57 -0.13
C VAL A 681 17.94 -20.85 -0.70
N SER A 682 17.72 -19.98 -1.68
CA SER A 682 18.80 -19.18 -2.26
C SER A 682 18.41 -17.71 -2.43
N PHE A 683 19.42 -16.84 -2.32
CA PHE A 683 19.36 -15.42 -2.58
C PHE A 683 20.54 -15.02 -3.46
N ASP A 684 20.36 -13.96 -4.24
CA ASP A 684 21.45 -13.32 -4.99
C ASP A 684 21.70 -11.93 -4.38
N ILE A 685 22.93 -11.62 -4.06
CA ILE A 685 23.39 -10.31 -3.58
C ILE A 685 24.19 -9.66 -4.70
N SER A 686 23.87 -8.42 -5.03
CA SER A 686 24.66 -7.55 -5.90
C SER A 686 25.24 -6.40 -5.07
N PRO A 687 26.55 -6.36 -4.77
CA PRO A 687 27.13 -5.32 -3.95
C PRO A 687 26.80 -3.89 -4.42
N ALA A 688 26.80 -3.66 -5.75
CA ALA A 688 26.43 -2.36 -6.33
C ALA A 688 25.00 -1.92 -6.04
N VAL A 689 24.09 -2.86 -5.74
CA VAL A 689 22.66 -2.59 -5.48
C VAL A 689 22.35 -2.70 -4.00
N ASP A 690 22.82 -3.79 -3.36
CA ASP A 690 22.37 -4.16 -2.02
C ASP A 690 23.24 -3.58 -0.90
N LEU A 691 24.46 -3.08 -1.22
CA LEU A 691 25.36 -2.46 -0.26
C LEU A 691 25.62 -0.98 -0.51
N LYS A 692 24.95 -0.41 -1.51
CA LYS A 692 25.10 1.01 -1.80
C LYS A 692 24.55 1.84 -0.64
N TYR A 693 25.27 2.91 -0.32
CA TYR A 693 24.82 3.98 0.57
C TYR A 693 24.93 5.32 -0.17
N TYR A 694 24.25 6.34 0.32
CA TYR A 694 24.35 7.68 -0.26
C TYR A 694 25.45 8.47 0.45
N ASP A 695 26.45 8.89 -0.32
CA ASP A 695 27.57 9.71 0.17
C ASP A 695 27.18 11.19 0.05
N ASP A 696 26.95 11.83 1.19
CA ASP A 696 26.56 13.24 1.26
C ASP A 696 27.64 14.20 0.70
N ALA A 697 28.93 13.81 0.76
CA ALA A 697 30.02 14.63 0.26
C ALA A 697 30.14 14.56 -1.26
N GLN A 698 29.84 13.42 -1.85
CA GLN A 698 29.91 13.20 -3.29
C GLN A 698 28.55 13.43 -3.99
N HIS A 699 27.46 13.59 -3.22
CA HIS A 699 26.08 13.63 -3.72
C HIS A 699 25.74 12.47 -4.67
N ALA A 700 26.21 11.26 -4.34
CA ALA A 700 26.10 10.07 -5.18
C ALA A 700 26.04 8.79 -4.34
N TYR A 701 25.49 7.72 -4.95
CA TYR A 701 25.61 6.40 -4.35
C TYR A 701 27.03 5.86 -4.46
N ALA A 702 27.51 5.28 -3.39
CA ALA A 702 28.80 4.62 -3.30
C ALA A 702 28.68 3.23 -2.67
N VAL A 703 29.68 2.40 -2.88
CA VAL A 703 29.86 1.10 -2.20
C VAL A 703 31.28 1.06 -1.66
N ASP A 704 31.41 0.92 -0.36
CA ASP A 704 32.73 0.85 0.28
C ASP A 704 33.37 -0.52 0.09
N PRO A 705 34.66 -0.57 -0.31
CA PRO A 705 35.45 -1.77 -0.11
C PRO A 705 35.58 -2.08 1.38
N GLY A 706 35.44 -3.37 1.74
CA GLY A 706 35.54 -3.75 3.16
C GLY A 706 34.79 -5.04 3.47
N SER A 707 34.69 -5.34 4.75
CA SER A 707 34.05 -6.56 5.24
C SER A 707 32.57 -6.34 5.49
N TYR A 708 31.76 -7.28 5.02
CA TYR A 708 30.32 -7.33 5.19
C TYR A 708 29.90 -8.68 5.74
N ARG A 709 28.74 -8.72 6.39
CA ARG A 709 28.16 -9.94 6.95
C ARG A 709 26.80 -10.21 6.34
N VAL A 710 26.65 -11.41 5.79
CA VAL A 710 25.34 -12.03 5.53
C VAL A 710 24.81 -12.58 6.84
N GLN A 711 23.60 -12.23 7.17
CA GLN A 711 22.86 -12.73 8.33
C GLN A 711 21.56 -13.35 7.85
N ILE A 712 21.32 -14.60 8.18
CA ILE A 712 20.08 -15.32 7.90
C ILE A 712 19.34 -15.54 9.19
N GLY A 713 18.07 -15.17 9.22
CA GLY A 713 17.27 -15.29 10.43
C GLY A 713 15.78 -15.45 10.18
N ALA A 714 15.03 -15.65 11.25
CA ALA A 714 13.57 -15.66 11.27
C ALA A 714 12.99 -14.27 11.64
N SER A 715 13.86 -13.34 12.06
CA SER A 715 13.54 -11.91 12.28
C SER A 715 14.82 -11.09 12.31
N SER A 716 14.70 -9.76 12.41
CA SER A 716 15.86 -8.87 12.58
C SER A 716 16.66 -9.11 13.87
N ALA A 717 16.08 -9.76 14.89
CA ALA A 717 16.75 -10.10 16.14
C ALA A 717 17.06 -11.59 16.30
N ASP A 718 16.35 -12.49 15.59
CA ASP A 718 16.60 -13.94 15.62
C ASP A 718 17.47 -14.33 14.42
N ILE A 719 18.78 -14.01 14.51
CA ILE A 719 19.76 -14.38 13.48
C ILE A 719 20.33 -15.77 13.82
N ARG A 720 20.15 -16.70 12.90
CA ARG A 720 20.50 -18.13 13.10
C ARG A 720 21.79 -18.55 12.42
N LEU A 721 22.09 -17.94 11.26
CA LEU A 721 23.32 -18.22 10.50
C LEU A 721 23.98 -16.93 10.06
N THR A 722 25.32 -16.90 10.07
CA THR A 722 26.09 -15.75 9.59
C THR A 722 27.29 -16.19 8.76
N LYS A 723 27.66 -15.37 7.76
CA LYS A 723 28.88 -15.58 6.99
C LYS A 723 29.41 -14.24 6.47
N ASP A 724 30.72 -14.04 6.64
CA ASP A 724 31.38 -12.79 6.22
C ASP A 724 31.92 -12.92 4.80
N PHE A 725 31.95 -11.79 4.09
CA PHE A 725 32.57 -11.65 2.77
C PHE A 725 33.20 -10.26 2.65
N VAL A 726 34.05 -10.08 1.64
CA VAL A 726 34.78 -8.83 1.41
C VAL A 726 34.40 -8.25 0.05
N VAL A 727 34.04 -6.98 0.03
CA VAL A 727 33.98 -6.20 -1.21
C VAL A 727 35.36 -5.62 -1.49
N THR A 728 35.90 -5.95 -2.66
CA THR A 728 37.24 -5.50 -3.08
C THR A 728 37.17 -4.10 -3.72
N PRO A 729 38.22 -3.28 -3.63
CA PRO A 729 38.31 -2.05 -4.41
C PRO A 729 38.11 -2.31 -5.91
N GLN A 730 37.50 -1.34 -6.60
CA GLN A 730 37.35 -1.39 -8.07
C GLN A 730 38.70 -1.22 -8.77
#